data_cc147dc20c0f5073a673b69aed671e64
#
_entry.id   cc147dc20c0f5073a673b69aed671e64
#
_cell.length_a   1.000
_cell.length_b   1.000
_cell.length_c   1.000
_cell.angle_alpha   90.00
_cell.angle_beta   90.00
_cell.angle_gamma   90.00
#
_symmetry.space_group_name_H-M   'P 1'
#
loop_
_entity.id
_entity.type
_entity.pdbx_description
1 polymer ?
#
loop_
_entity_poly.entity_id
_entity_poly.type
_entity_poly.pdbx_seq_one_letter_code
_entity_poly.pdbx_strand_id
1 'polypeptide(L)'
;MDAALGPPEKMAELEEDLTPMMAQYYELCRQYDDALVLFQVGDFYEAFCAAAKRVARLCEITLTQREDSTGEYPMAGIPIDNAESYVETLLDAGYRVAIADQVEDPDEVSGVVERAVTRIVTPGTLTESELLGGADNNYVAALTAGERYGLALLDISTGDCYATSVGSESAVADELSRFGPAEAIVGPDIDVDRDAVFGPACLVTRYDADAFARDRAEDRVGQYFGPPERLLAGGAEIRACGGLLAYAEYTRGSSGAVGPDGEPVDPDVDPAGTLDYLNHLTRYDPREYMLLDAVAVESLELFERRSVRGHENRTLVDTVDETACALGRRKLTDWLRRPLLDADRIEARHGAVAELQRDPATREALSGLLAEVYDLERLISRVSRGRANARDLRSLAATLSVVPEIRDQLADADARLLADLHATLDPLTETREEIEAAIRPDPPQQVTEGGVVREGYDEELDRLRSTEQSGKAWIDELEASERERTGIDSLKVGHNSVHGYYIEVTNANLDSVPEDYQRRQTLKNSERYYTPELKEREEEILRAESAADDLEYDLFCAVRDEVADEAERVQALADRLARLDVLVSFAEVAAQYDYCRPTVGSDGIDITAGRHPVVERTEDAFVPNDTHLGSGPLRESGDSEPDDGDTATDEQSEGEAPDIQDPFLAVVTGPNMSGKSTYMRQVALICLLAQAGGFVPAKAAALPILDRVFTRVGASDDIAGGRSTFMIEMTELATILDAATADSLVLLDEVGRGTSTADGLAIARAVTEHLHDEIGAYTLFATHHHDLTAVAAALPGATNRHFETSREDSDVRFDHELAPGPAAASYGVEVASMAGVPESVVERSRDLLVDAEAADSDADSAATETTGPTENGTASASTREGGADGHTQETLRTNGAAVEEEFPESVVQQLASLDVATMTPIEAMNVLAELQDRLE
;
A
#
# COMPACT_ATOMS: atom_id res chain seq x y z
N MET A 1 10.62 -11.39 20.90
CA MET A 1 10.40 -9.93 20.72
C MET A 1 10.79 -9.06 21.94
N ASP A 2 11.40 -9.41 22.92
CA ASP A 2 10.88 -9.08 24.17
C ASP A 2 11.77 -8.48 25.24
N ALA A 3 13.09 -8.39 25.06
CA ALA A 3 13.98 -7.77 26.06
C ALA A 3 14.26 -6.27 25.81
N ALA A 4 13.69 -5.68 24.74
CA ALA A 4 13.89 -4.27 24.41
C ALA A 4 12.67 -3.39 24.71
N LEU A 5 11.51 -4.00 24.99
CA LEU A 5 10.26 -3.32 25.29
C LEU A 5 9.99 -3.30 26.80
N GLY A 6 9.25 -2.29 27.24
CA GLY A 6 8.92 -2.09 28.63
C GLY A 6 10.06 -1.54 29.49
N PRO A 7 9.81 -1.38 30.80
CA PRO A 7 10.77 -0.78 31.73
C PRO A 7 12.00 -1.68 31.91
N PRO A 8 13.24 -1.15 31.77
CA PRO A 8 14.44 -1.93 31.90
C PRO A 8 14.60 -2.54 33.31
N GLU A 9 14.84 -3.85 33.41
CA GLU A 9 14.98 -4.57 34.71
C GLU A 9 16.01 -3.93 35.64
N LYS A 10 17.16 -3.50 35.07
CA LYS A 10 18.20 -2.82 35.87
C LYS A 10 17.73 -1.52 36.50
N MET A 11 16.84 -0.75 35.81
CA MET A 11 16.25 0.47 36.34
C MET A 11 15.13 0.18 37.35
N ALA A 12 14.36 -0.88 37.15
CA ALA A 12 13.34 -1.33 38.09
C ALA A 12 13.93 -1.67 39.46
N GLU A 13 15.15 -2.25 39.51
CA GLU A 13 15.86 -2.57 40.78
C GLU A 13 16.32 -1.30 41.52
N LEU A 14 16.43 -0.15 40.85
CA LEU A 14 16.98 1.10 41.34
C LEU A 14 15.96 2.25 41.32
N GLU A 15 14.66 1.96 41.18
CA GLU A 15 13.58 2.94 40.93
C GLU A 15 13.63 4.16 41.87
N GLU A 16 13.86 3.97 43.17
CA GLU A 16 13.91 5.04 44.18
C GLU A 16 15.23 5.86 44.13
N ASP A 17 16.29 5.32 43.52
CA ASP A 17 17.63 5.92 43.47
C ASP A 17 17.97 6.52 42.09
N LEU A 18 17.11 6.35 41.09
CA LEU A 18 17.37 6.85 39.72
C LEU A 18 17.58 8.36 39.69
N THR A 19 18.49 8.80 38.81
CA THR A 19 18.61 10.23 38.50
C THR A 19 17.30 10.74 37.87
N PRO A 20 16.96 12.04 38.02
CA PRO A 20 15.68 12.55 37.50
C PRO A 20 15.44 12.26 36.02
N MET A 21 16.48 12.32 35.20
CA MET A 21 16.39 12.00 33.77
C MET A 21 16.14 10.51 33.51
N MET A 22 16.84 9.61 34.24
CA MET A 22 16.63 8.17 34.10
C MET A 22 15.28 7.72 34.67
N ALA A 23 14.77 8.44 35.68
CA ALA A 23 13.43 8.22 36.22
C ALA A 23 12.34 8.58 35.16
N GLN A 24 12.48 9.69 34.43
CA GLN A 24 11.61 10.04 33.31
C GLN A 24 11.64 8.93 32.23
N TYR A 25 12.83 8.51 31.80
CA TYR A 25 12.96 7.44 30.80
C TYR A 25 12.29 6.13 31.27
N TYR A 26 12.52 5.72 32.51
CA TYR A 26 11.92 4.52 33.11
C TYR A 26 10.38 4.60 33.14
N GLU A 27 9.85 5.75 33.54
CA GLU A 27 8.39 5.96 33.59
C GLU A 27 7.76 5.91 32.18
N LEU A 28 8.40 6.54 31.19
CA LEU A 28 7.93 6.47 29.81
C LEU A 28 7.99 5.03 29.25
N CYS A 29 9.05 4.26 29.56
CA CYS A 29 9.10 2.85 29.20
C CYS A 29 8.03 1.99 29.90
N ARG A 30 7.57 2.41 31.08
CA ARG A 30 6.48 1.75 31.82
C ARG A 30 5.09 2.10 31.25
N GLN A 31 4.92 3.33 30.82
CA GLN A 31 3.68 3.83 30.22
C GLN A 31 3.47 3.27 28.81
N TYR A 32 4.55 3.15 28.05
CA TYR A 32 4.55 2.68 26.63
C TYR A 32 5.31 1.36 26.54
N ASP A 33 4.85 0.34 27.23
CA ASP A 33 5.52 -0.95 27.41
C ASP A 33 5.48 -1.84 26.14
N ASP A 34 4.67 -1.47 25.17
CA ASP A 34 4.56 -2.08 23.83
C ASP A 34 5.39 -1.39 22.75
N ALA A 35 6.13 -0.32 23.09
CA ALA A 35 6.93 0.46 22.15
C ALA A 35 8.41 0.59 22.59
N LEU A 36 9.30 0.76 21.63
CA LEU A 36 10.70 1.11 21.86
C LEU A 36 10.80 2.63 22.05
N VAL A 37 11.16 3.07 23.27
CA VAL A 37 11.24 4.51 23.58
C VAL A 37 12.55 5.09 23.08
N LEU A 38 12.48 6.09 22.23
CA LEU A 38 13.57 6.98 21.82
C LEU A 38 13.41 8.30 22.56
N PHE A 39 14.39 8.67 23.37
CA PHE A 39 14.33 9.73 24.37
C PHE A 39 15.26 10.88 23.99
N GLN A 40 14.75 12.09 23.78
CA GLN A 40 15.53 13.22 23.35
C GLN A 40 16.51 13.70 24.41
N VAL A 41 17.80 13.79 24.05
CA VAL A 41 18.87 14.34 24.87
C VAL A 41 19.75 15.25 23.98
N GLY A 42 19.50 16.54 24.02
CA GLY A 42 20.13 17.49 23.09
C GLY A 42 19.76 17.17 21.63
N ASP A 43 20.76 17.03 20.77
CA ASP A 43 20.59 16.76 19.33
C ASP A 43 20.43 15.26 18.99
N PHE A 44 20.18 14.41 19.99
CA PHE A 44 20.06 12.97 19.80
C PHE A 44 18.80 12.41 20.44
N TYR A 45 18.23 11.39 19.80
CA TYR A 45 17.34 10.43 20.44
C TYR A 45 18.15 9.27 21.00
N GLU A 46 18.12 9.09 22.32
CA GLU A 46 18.88 8.06 23.03
C GLU A 46 17.96 6.92 23.49
N ALA A 47 18.40 5.69 23.30
CA ALA A 47 17.81 4.51 23.93
C ALA A 47 18.78 3.94 24.97
N PHE A 48 18.26 3.28 26.01
CA PHE A 48 19.09 2.73 27.08
C PHE A 48 18.88 1.23 27.30
N CYS A 49 19.84 0.58 27.96
CA CYS A 49 19.78 -0.82 28.39
C CYS A 49 19.59 -1.82 27.22
N ALA A 50 18.51 -2.62 27.26
CA ALA A 50 18.20 -3.62 26.25
C ALA A 50 17.79 -2.96 24.91
N ALA A 51 17.02 -1.88 24.97
CA ALA A 51 16.62 -1.10 23.80
C ALA A 51 17.86 -0.56 23.05
N ALA A 52 18.86 0.00 23.79
CA ALA A 52 20.10 0.48 23.19
C ALA A 52 20.85 -0.60 22.38
N LYS A 53 20.89 -1.81 22.89
CA LYS A 53 21.56 -2.95 22.22
C LYS A 53 20.82 -3.33 20.92
N ARG A 54 19.49 -3.26 20.92
CA ARG A 54 18.68 -3.53 19.74
C ARG A 54 18.84 -2.42 18.69
N VAL A 55 18.70 -1.17 19.12
CA VAL A 55 18.89 0.00 18.23
C VAL A 55 20.30 -0.04 17.61
N ALA A 56 21.34 -0.21 18.42
CA ALA A 56 22.72 -0.24 17.93
C ALA A 56 22.95 -1.35 16.90
N ARG A 57 22.33 -2.51 17.10
CA ARG A 57 22.47 -3.66 16.20
C ARG A 57 21.68 -3.48 14.90
N LEU A 58 20.40 -3.10 14.99
CA LEU A 58 19.52 -2.99 13.82
C LEU A 58 19.90 -1.81 12.93
N CYS A 59 20.21 -0.68 13.56
CA CYS A 59 20.61 0.55 12.86
C CYS A 59 22.11 0.61 12.54
N GLU A 60 22.88 -0.42 12.84
CA GLU A 60 24.36 -0.49 12.62
C GLU A 60 25.14 0.67 13.24
N ILE A 61 24.66 1.21 14.37
CA ILE A 61 25.31 2.33 15.07
C ILE A 61 26.11 1.85 16.29
N THR A 62 27.01 2.71 16.77
CA THR A 62 27.91 2.36 17.88
C THR A 62 27.15 2.29 19.22
N LEU A 63 27.22 1.14 19.88
CA LEU A 63 26.76 1.01 21.26
C LEU A 63 27.77 1.69 22.20
N THR A 64 27.31 2.64 22.97
CA THR A 64 28.06 3.42 23.96
C THR A 64 27.58 3.12 25.37
N GLN A 65 28.09 3.84 26.35
CA GLN A 65 27.67 3.74 27.75
C GLN A 65 27.48 5.13 28.33
N ARG A 66 26.41 5.30 29.10
CA ARG A 66 26.20 6.48 29.93
C ARG A 66 26.44 6.10 31.40
N GLU A 67 27.30 6.88 32.06
CA GLU A 67 27.59 6.73 33.47
C GLU A 67 26.96 7.86 34.28
N ASP A 68 26.22 7.52 35.33
CA ASP A 68 25.66 8.48 36.30
C ASP A 68 25.87 8.01 37.75
N SER A 69 25.25 8.69 38.71
CA SER A 69 25.39 8.34 40.14
C SER A 69 24.80 6.97 40.53
N THR A 70 23.96 6.38 39.66
CA THR A 70 23.28 5.10 39.90
C THR A 70 23.90 3.93 39.14
N GLY A 71 24.83 4.21 38.20
CA GLY A 71 25.62 3.17 37.50
C GLY A 71 25.88 3.48 36.04
N GLU A 72 26.33 2.44 35.32
CA GLU A 72 26.58 2.49 33.88
C GLU A 72 25.40 1.86 33.13
N TYR A 73 24.90 2.54 32.11
CA TYR A 73 23.81 2.08 31.28
C TYR A 73 24.26 2.01 29.81
N PRO A 74 24.14 0.85 29.13
CA PRO A 74 24.31 0.78 27.67
C PRO A 74 23.41 1.83 27.00
N MET A 75 23.94 2.56 26.02
CA MET A 75 23.26 3.64 25.34
C MET A 75 23.55 3.59 23.84
N ALA A 76 22.53 3.85 23.03
CA ALA A 76 22.63 4.12 21.60
C ALA A 76 21.92 5.41 21.29
N GLY A 77 22.57 6.30 20.51
CA GLY A 77 22.03 7.62 20.15
C GLY A 77 21.87 7.75 18.63
N ILE A 78 20.72 8.23 18.21
CA ILE A 78 20.35 8.52 16.82
C ILE A 78 20.31 10.04 16.68
N PRO A 79 21.04 10.65 15.73
CA PRO A 79 20.92 12.09 15.46
C PRO A 79 19.49 12.46 15.05
N ILE A 80 18.94 13.53 15.60
CA ILE A 80 17.56 13.97 15.31
C ILE A 80 17.38 14.27 13.81
N ASP A 81 18.34 14.94 13.18
CA ASP A 81 18.28 15.31 11.76
C ASP A 81 18.16 14.11 10.80
N ASN A 82 18.52 12.90 11.24
CA ASN A 82 18.48 11.69 10.44
C ASN A 82 17.66 10.56 11.10
N ALA A 83 16.84 10.89 12.10
CA ALA A 83 16.12 9.91 12.90
C ALA A 83 15.17 9.04 12.06
N GLU A 84 14.58 9.61 11.02
CA GLU A 84 13.58 8.97 10.17
C GLU A 84 14.08 7.66 9.57
N SER A 85 15.24 7.62 8.93
CA SER A 85 15.79 6.41 8.31
C SER A 85 16.10 5.28 9.33
N TYR A 86 16.44 5.67 10.56
CA TYR A 86 16.66 4.71 11.63
C TYR A 86 15.35 4.18 12.22
N VAL A 87 14.33 5.06 12.32
CA VAL A 87 12.98 4.65 12.74
C VAL A 87 12.40 3.66 11.72
N GLU A 88 12.53 3.90 10.42
CA GLU A 88 12.14 2.95 9.36
C GLU A 88 12.76 1.57 9.58
N THR A 89 14.08 1.52 9.80
CA THR A 89 14.79 0.25 10.09
C THR A 89 14.23 -0.48 11.32
N LEU A 90 13.80 0.26 12.35
CA LEU A 90 13.19 -0.33 13.54
C LEU A 90 11.76 -0.83 13.29
N LEU A 91 10.99 -0.12 12.46
CA LEU A 91 9.64 -0.53 12.04
C LEU A 91 9.70 -1.81 11.18
N ASP A 92 10.63 -1.88 10.22
CA ASP A 92 10.87 -3.06 9.39
C ASP A 92 11.25 -4.29 10.23
N ALA A 93 11.94 -4.06 11.35
CA ALA A 93 12.23 -5.10 12.33
C ALA A 93 11.02 -5.47 13.23
N GLY A 94 9.85 -4.87 13.01
CA GLY A 94 8.59 -5.14 13.71
C GLY A 94 8.45 -4.46 15.07
N TYR A 95 9.18 -3.36 15.32
CA TYR A 95 9.03 -2.56 16.54
C TYR A 95 8.07 -1.39 16.31
N ARG A 96 7.34 -1.02 17.34
CA ARG A 96 6.72 0.30 17.48
C ARG A 96 7.74 1.23 18.14
N VAL A 97 7.78 2.50 17.74
CA VAL A 97 8.76 3.46 18.23
C VAL A 97 8.04 4.65 18.87
N ALA A 98 8.20 4.82 20.17
CA ALA A 98 7.70 6.00 20.90
C ALA A 98 8.78 7.08 20.92
N ILE A 99 8.49 8.23 20.33
CA ILE A 99 9.38 9.40 20.29
C ILE A 99 9.04 10.31 21.47
N ALA A 100 10.01 10.47 22.37
CA ALA A 100 9.87 11.32 23.56
C ALA A 100 10.71 12.59 23.38
N ASP A 101 10.04 13.70 23.05
CA ASP A 101 10.66 15.01 22.83
C ASP A 101 10.71 15.83 24.13
N GLN A 102 11.62 16.81 24.19
CA GLN A 102 11.66 17.81 25.23
C GLN A 102 10.47 18.76 25.04
N VAL A 103 9.61 18.86 26.06
CA VAL A 103 8.38 19.68 26.01
C VAL A 103 8.48 20.98 26.80
N GLU A 104 9.65 21.24 27.40
CA GLU A 104 9.98 22.48 28.09
C GLU A 104 11.22 23.12 27.46
N ASP A 105 11.30 24.46 27.50
CA ASP A 105 12.49 25.19 27.06
C ASP A 105 13.66 25.00 28.06
N PRO A 106 14.82 24.45 27.60
CA PRO A 106 15.99 24.25 28.45
C PRO A 106 16.53 25.55 29.11
N ASP A 107 16.27 26.71 28.52
CA ASP A 107 16.76 28.01 29.01
C ASP A 107 15.84 28.63 30.09
N GLU A 108 14.58 28.18 30.18
CA GLU A 108 13.60 28.64 31.17
C GLU A 108 13.54 27.77 32.44
N VAL A 109 14.02 26.53 32.39
CA VAL A 109 13.87 25.55 33.48
C VAL A 109 15.17 25.39 34.26
N SER A 110 15.11 25.58 35.57
CA SER A 110 16.23 25.28 36.49
C SER A 110 16.14 23.80 36.95
N GLY A 111 16.53 22.83 36.09
CA GLY A 111 16.46 21.42 36.46
C GLY A 111 16.67 20.51 35.25
N VAL A 112 16.03 19.35 35.30
CA VAL A 112 15.96 18.44 34.15
C VAL A 112 14.70 18.80 33.37
N VAL A 113 14.86 19.14 32.10
CA VAL A 113 13.79 19.44 31.15
C VAL A 113 12.80 18.27 31.12
N GLU A 114 11.51 18.53 31.13
CA GLU A 114 10.47 17.52 31.00
C GLU A 114 10.41 16.97 29.56
N ARG A 115 10.14 15.69 29.45
CA ARG A 115 9.96 14.97 28.18
C ARG A 115 8.69 14.18 28.18
N ALA A 116 7.93 14.27 27.10
CA ALA A 116 6.72 13.51 26.89
C ALA A 116 6.81 12.78 25.56
N VAL A 117 6.06 11.66 25.42
CA VAL A 117 5.91 11.01 24.13
C VAL A 117 5.00 11.85 23.26
N THR A 118 5.57 12.48 22.24
CA THR A 118 4.86 13.35 21.29
C THR A 118 4.26 12.56 20.13
N ARG A 119 4.79 11.36 19.85
CA ARG A 119 4.25 10.44 18.83
C ARG A 119 4.70 9.01 19.05
N ILE A 120 3.86 8.07 18.60
CA ILE A 120 4.20 6.65 18.48
C ILE A 120 4.15 6.32 16.98
N VAL A 121 5.30 5.94 16.44
CA VAL A 121 5.44 5.56 15.04
C VAL A 121 5.26 4.07 14.89
N THR A 122 4.36 3.66 14.01
CA THR A 122 4.08 2.26 13.67
C THR A 122 4.02 2.10 12.16
N PRO A 123 4.09 0.89 11.59
CA PRO A 123 4.07 0.71 10.14
C PRO A 123 2.88 1.40 9.44
N GLY A 124 1.70 1.40 10.07
CA GLY A 124 0.49 2.00 9.51
C GLY A 124 0.28 3.48 9.84
N THR A 125 1.11 4.07 10.72
CA THR A 125 0.94 5.46 11.17
C THR A 125 2.02 6.41 10.69
N LEU A 126 2.79 5.99 9.68
CA LEU A 126 3.77 6.83 9.01
C LEU A 126 3.09 8.04 8.34
N THR A 127 3.65 9.21 8.55
CA THR A 127 3.12 10.48 8.00
C THR A 127 4.17 11.30 7.28
N GLU A 128 5.44 10.98 7.48
CA GLU A 128 6.58 11.60 6.84
C GLU A 128 6.69 11.10 5.39
N SER A 129 6.68 12.02 4.43
CA SER A 129 6.73 11.67 3.00
C SER A 129 8.01 10.96 2.58
N GLU A 130 9.08 11.08 3.35
CA GLU A 130 10.37 10.41 3.12
C GLU A 130 10.34 8.94 3.52
N LEU A 131 9.53 8.59 4.54
CA LEU A 131 9.30 7.22 5.02
C LEU A 131 8.20 6.49 4.25
N LEU A 132 7.24 7.24 3.71
CA LEU A 132 6.22 6.69 2.83
C LEU A 132 6.84 6.50 1.45
N GLY A 133 7.19 5.29 1.06
CA GLY A 133 7.90 4.91 -0.18
C GLY A 133 7.28 5.44 -1.49
N GLY A 134 6.92 6.72 -1.55
CA GLY A 134 6.35 7.40 -2.71
C GLY A 134 4.92 7.91 -2.53
N ALA A 135 4.13 7.84 -3.60
CA ALA A 135 2.77 8.39 -3.67
C ALA A 135 1.68 7.48 -3.08
N ASP A 136 2.00 6.25 -2.70
CA ASP A 136 1.00 5.26 -2.31
C ASP A 136 0.36 5.54 -0.94
N ASN A 137 -0.85 5.00 -0.71
CA ASN A 137 -1.53 5.05 0.57
C ASN A 137 -0.87 4.12 1.60
N ASN A 138 -0.99 4.47 2.89
CA ASN A 138 -0.53 3.66 4.00
C ASN A 138 -1.67 3.45 5.01
N TYR A 139 -2.35 2.31 4.93
CA TYR A 139 -3.54 2.06 5.72
C TYR A 139 -3.26 1.36 7.04
N VAL A 140 -3.96 1.83 8.09
CA VAL A 140 -4.25 1.06 9.31
C VAL A 140 -5.65 0.50 9.19
N ALA A 141 -5.84 -0.79 9.48
CA ALA A 141 -7.14 -1.43 9.54
C ALA A 141 -7.62 -1.65 10.98
N ALA A 142 -8.93 -1.64 11.20
CA ALA A 142 -9.54 -2.10 12.45
C ALA A 142 -10.62 -3.12 12.16
N LEU A 143 -10.59 -4.27 12.85
CA LEU A 143 -11.53 -5.37 12.67
C LEU A 143 -12.30 -5.67 13.94
N THR A 144 -13.62 -5.78 13.84
CA THR A 144 -14.52 -6.18 14.92
C THR A 144 -15.41 -7.34 14.52
N ALA A 145 -15.78 -8.21 15.47
CA ALA A 145 -16.75 -9.27 15.25
C ALA A 145 -18.11 -8.94 15.87
N GLY A 146 -19.17 -9.50 15.28
CA GLY A 146 -20.54 -9.38 15.74
C GLY A 146 -21.44 -10.33 14.95
N GLU A 147 -22.65 -9.91 14.58
CA GLU A 147 -23.49 -10.62 13.59
C GLU A 147 -22.82 -10.57 12.19
N ARG A 148 -22.06 -9.54 11.94
CA ARG A 148 -21.19 -9.33 10.79
C ARG A 148 -19.82 -8.85 11.28
N TYR A 149 -18.79 -9.01 10.48
CA TYR A 149 -17.50 -8.38 10.72
C TYR A 149 -17.60 -6.90 10.32
N GLY A 150 -17.16 -6.00 11.18
CA GLY A 150 -17.00 -4.58 10.89
C GLY A 150 -15.53 -4.31 10.56
N LEU A 151 -15.27 -3.67 9.44
CA LEU A 151 -13.94 -3.28 8.97
C LEU A 151 -13.90 -1.77 8.79
N ALA A 152 -12.87 -1.13 9.33
CA ALA A 152 -12.54 0.26 9.08
C ALA A 152 -11.08 0.38 8.66
N LEU A 153 -10.79 1.31 7.76
CA LEU A 153 -9.44 1.56 7.24
C LEU A 153 -9.19 3.07 7.28
N LEU A 154 -7.98 3.46 7.65
CA LEU A 154 -7.57 4.85 7.74
C LEU A 154 -6.14 5.02 7.22
N ASP A 155 -5.95 5.90 6.28
CA ASP A 155 -4.63 6.46 5.96
C ASP A 155 -4.45 7.75 6.77
N ILE A 156 -3.61 7.69 7.81
CA ILE A 156 -3.36 8.83 8.70
C ILE A 156 -2.66 9.98 7.95
N SER A 157 -1.92 9.69 6.88
CA SER A 157 -1.18 10.71 6.13
C SER A 157 -2.08 11.58 5.26
N THR A 158 -3.16 11.02 4.71
CA THR A 158 -4.11 11.71 3.81
C THR A 158 -5.42 12.06 4.51
N GLY A 159 -5.82 11.29 5.53
CA GLY A 159 -7.12 11.42 6.18
C GLY A 159 -8.22 10.57 5.53
N ASP A 160 -7.88 9.71 4.56
CA ASP A 160 -8.84 8.80 3.93
C ASP A 160 -9.33 7.75 4.92
N CYS A 161 -10.62 7.81 5.24
CA CYS A 161 -11.26 6.87 6.16
C CYS A 161 -12.39 6.11 5.46
N TYR A 162 -12.31 4.78 5.50
CA TYR A 162 -13.30 3.88 4.90
C TYR A 162 -13.92 2.98 5.94
N ALA A 163 -15.20 2.64 5.77
CA ALA A 163 -15.90 1.69 6.63
C ALA A 163 -16.81 0.77 5.84
N THR A 164 -16.84 -0.50 6.24
CA THR A 164 -17.75 -1.50 5.67
C THR A 164 -18.06 -2.60 6.68
N SER A 165 -19.03 -3.45 6.34
CA SER A 165 -19.28 -4.69 7.08
C SER A 165 -19.53 -5.85 6.14
N VAL A 166 -18.90 -6.97 6.41
CA VAL A 166 -18.96 -8.19 5.59
C VAL A 166 -19.45 -9.40 6.39
N GLY A 167 -19.91 -10.45 5.69
CA GLY A 167 -20.61 -11.57 6.32
C GLY A 167 -19.70 -12.73 6.71
N SER A 168 -18.48 -12.82 6.16
CA SER A 168 -17.59 -13.96 6.35
C SER A 168 -16.14 -13.52 6.55
N GLU A 169 -15.32 -14.40 7.11
CA GLU A 169 -13.88 -14.21 7.28
C GLU A 169 -13.15 -14.09 5.93
N SER A 170 -13.59 -14.88 4.93
CA SER A 170 -13.04 -14.77 3.57
C SER A 170 -13.29 -13.40 2.96
N ALA A 171 -14.49 -12.83 3.14
CA ALA A 171 -14.79 -11.48 2.64
C ALA A 171 -13.99 -10.39 3.38
N VAL A 172 -13.60 -10.63 4.65
CA VAL A 172 -12.65 -9.74 5.35
C VAL A 172 -11.27 -9.82 4.70
N ALA A 173 -10.79 -11.05 4.43
CA ALA A 173 -9.49 -11.25 3.78
C ALA A 173 -9.43 -10.61 2.39
N ASP A 174 -10.51 -10.72 1.59
CA ASP A 174 -10.63 -10.09 0.28
C ASP A 174 -10.50 -8.56 0.38
N GLU A 175 -11.23 -7.94 1.33
CA GLU A 175 -11.15 -6.49 1.51
C GLU A 175 -9.78 -6.03 2.03
N LEU A 176 -9.19 -6.75 2.99
CA LEU A 176 -7.86 -6.44 3.49
C LEU A 176 -6.78 -6.60 2.41
N SER A 177 -6.84 -7.65 1.60
CA SER A 177 -5.93 -7.84 0.46
C SER A 177 -6.05 -6.70 -0.56
N ARG A 178 -7.28 -6.22 -0.78
CA ARG A 178 -7.56 -5.13 -1.70
C ARG A 178 -6.92 -3.80 -1.27
N PHE A 179 -6.93 -3.48 0.03
CA PHE A 179 -6.34 -2.26 0.57
C PHE A 179 -4.86 -2.40 0.95
N GLY A 180 -4.40 -3.61 1.26
CA GLY A 180 -3.02 -3.88 1.65
C GLY A 180 -2.57 -3.10 2.89
N PRO A 181 -3.29 -3.18 4.04
CA PRO A 181 -2.92 -2.38 5.21
C PRO A 181 -1.56 -2.82 5.77
N ALA A 182 -0.70 -1.85 6.09
CA ALA A 182 0.58 -2.12 6.74
C ALA A 182 0.41 -2.58 8.18
N GLU A 183 -0.71 -2.20 8.81
CA GLU A 183 -1.02 -2.55 10.19
C GLU A 183 -2.52 -2.78 10.39
N ALA A 184 -2.88 -3.69 11.30
CA ALA A 184 -4.25 -3.93 11.70
C ALA A 184 -4.38 -4.05 13.21
N ILE A 185 -5.41 -3.42 13.76
CA ILE A 185 -5.85 -3.63 15.14
C ILE A 185 -7.09 -4.50 15.17
N VAL A 186 -7.14 -5.43 16.11
CA VAL A 186 -8.30 -6.33 16.25
C VAL A 186 -8.95 -6.17 17.61
N GLY A 187 -10.28 -6.19 17.60
CA GLY A 187 -11.07 -6.14 18.80
C GLY A 187 -10.91 -7.41 19.68
N PRO A 188 -11.38 -7.38 20.93
CA PRO A 188 -11.16 -8.46 21.91
C PRO A 188 -11.80 -9.79 21.51
N ASP A 189 -12.92 -9.76 20.78
CA ASP A 189 -13.75 -10.92 20.43
C ASP A 189 -13.39 -11.54 19.08
N ILE A 190 -12.27 -11.11 18.47
CA ILE A 190 -11.80 -11.63 17.19
C ILE A 190 -11.00 -12.91 17.40
N ASP A 191 -11.46 -13.99 16.80
CA ASP A 191 -10.76 -15.27 16.69
C ASP A 191 -10.73 -15.70 15.23
N VAL A 192 -9.78 -15.17 14.46
CA VAL A 192 -9.54 -15.45 13.04
C VAL A 192 -8.13 -15.97 12.84
N ASP A 193 -7.95 -16.76 11.79
CA ASP A 193 -6.60 -17.17 11.35
C ASP A 193 -5.87 -15.94 10.79
N ARG A 194 -4.88 -15.44 11.53
CA ARG A 194 -4.18 -14.20 11.22
C ARG A 194 -3.48 -14.25 9.86
N ASP A 195 -2.79 -15.35 9.59
CA ASP A 195 -2.02 -15.49 8.36
C ASP A 195 -2.94 -15.60 7.14
N ALA A 196 -4.12 -16.20 7.32
CA ALA A 196 -5.11 -16.31 6.26
C ALA A 196 -5.86 -15.01 5.97
N VAL A 197 -6.06 -14.15 6.99
CA VAL A 197 -6.91 -12.94 6.87
C VAL A 197 -6.10 -11.69 6.55
N PHE A 198 -4.93 -11.50 7.19
CA PHE A 198 -4.18 -10.24 7.10
C PHE A 198 -2.96 -10.32 6.16
N GLY A 199 -2.52 -11.52 5.80
CA GLY A 199 -1.29 -11.72 5.05
C GLY A 199 -0.02 -11.50 5.89
N PRO A 200 1.16 -11.88 5.36
CA PRO A 200 2.42 -11.90 6.12
C PRO A 200 3.02 -10.50 6.35
N ALA A 201 2.67 -9.52 5.53
CA ALA A 201 3.25 -8.17 5.61
C ALA A 201 2.52 -7.26 6.62
N CYS A 202 1.29 -7.60 7.04
CA CYS A 202 0.49 -6.79 7.95
C CYS A 202 0.85 -7.04 9.41
N LEU A 203 1.20 -5.97 10.14
CA LEU A 203 1.41 -6.05 11.59
C LEU A 203 0.06 -6.10 12.32
N VAL A 204 -0.32 -7.26 12.87
CA VAL A 204 -1.60 -7.42 13.56
C VAL A 204 -1.46 -7.35 15.07
N THR A 205 -2.21 -6.45 15.71
CA THR A 205 -2.18 -6.23 17.16
C THR A 205 -3.58 -6.30 17.76
N ARG A 206 -3.71 -6.98 18.90
CA ARG A 206 -4.93 -6.84 19.75
C ARG A 206 -4.86 -5.51 20.47
N TYR A 207 -5.92 -4.72 20.34
CA TYR A 207 -6.01 -3.40 20.95
C TYR A 207 -7.02 -3.38 22.08
N ASP A 208 -7.04 -2.31 22.89
CA ASP A 208 -7.86 -2.18 24.09
C ASP A 208 -9.35 -2.42 23.81
N ALA A 209 -9.95 -3.28 24.60
CA ALA A 209 -11.36 -3.64 24.49
C ALA A 209 -12.31 -2.44 24.67
N ASP A 210 -11.94 -1.49 25.50
CA ASP A 210 -12.71 -0.29 25.78
C ASP A 210 -12.79 0.64 24.55
N ALA A 211 -11.77 0.63 23.69
CA ALA A 211 -11.77 1.39 22.44
C ALA A 211 -12.87 0.92 21.47
N PHE A 212 -13.20 -0.37 21.51
CA PHE A 212 -14.26 -0.99 20.71
C PHE A 212 -15.61 -1.06 21.42
N ALA A 213 -15.74 -0.52 22.65
CA ALA A 213 -17.01 -0.45 23.34
C ALA A 213 -17.98 0.47 22.57
N ARG A 214 -19.21 -0.01 22.36
CA ARG A 214 -20.17 0.63 21.47
C ARG A 214 -20.42 2.10 21.83
N ASP A 215 -20.66 2.38 23.09
CA ASP A 215 -20.98 3.74 23.55
C ASP A 215 -19.81 4.70 23.27
N ARG A 216 -18.57 4.27 23.58
CA ARG A 216 -17.36 5.06 23.32
C ARG A 216 -17.08 5.22 21.85
N ALA A 217 -17.34 4.17 21.06
CA ALA A 217 -17.19 4.22 19.60
C ALA A 217 -18.21 5.17 18.95
N GLU A 218 -19.46 5.16 19.40
CA GLU A 218 -20.50 6.10 18.95
C GLU A 218 -20.13 7.56 19.27
N ASP A 219 -19.65 7.83 20.48
CA ASP A 219 -19.21 9.16 20.91
C ASP A 219 -18.04 9.65 20.03
N ARG A 220 -17.02 8.79 19.81
CA ARG A 220 -15.83 9.13 19.04
C ARG A 220 -16.12 9.37 17.56
N VAL A 221 -16.89 8.49 16.92
CA VAL A 221 -17.33 8.71 15.53
C VAL A 221 -18.18 9.97 15.43
N GLY A 222 -19.04 10.22 16.43
CA GLY A 222 -19.88 11.41 16.50
C GLY A 222 -19.10 12.71 16.59
N GLN A 223 -17.98 12.69 17.28
CA GLN A 223 -17.07 13.83 17.44
C GLN A 223 -16.42 14.24 16.13
N TYR A 224 -15.84 13.30 15.38
CA TYR A 224 -15.09 13.61 14.17
C TYR A 224 -15.94 13.72 12.89
N PHE A 225 -16.95 12.86 12.75
CA PHE A 225 -17.71 12.76 11.50
C PHE A 225 -19.18 13.11 11.63
N GLY A 226 -19.68 13.33 12.86
CA GLY A 226 -21.08 13.57 13.11
C GLY A 226 -21.89 12.29 13.41
N PRO A 227 -23.23 12.35 13.43
CA PRO A 227 -24.08 11.28 13.94
C PRO A 227 -23.84 9.92 13.26
N PRO A 228 -23.34 8.88 14.00
CA PRO A 228 -22.94 7.60 13.41
C PRO A 228 -24.06 6.88 12.66
N GLU A 229 -25.31 7.01 13.12
CA GLU A 229 -26.47 6.33 12.51
C GLU A 229 -26.80 6.85 11.10
N ARG A 230 -26.25 8.01 10.70
CA ARG A 230 -26.43 8.58 9.37
C ARG A 230 -25.31 8.16 8.42
N LEU A 231 -24.17 7.80 8.97
CA LEU A 231 -22.94 7.54 8.23
C LEU A 231 -22.69 6.04 8.06
N LEU A 232 -23.03 5.23 9.06
CA LEU A 232 -22.69 3.82 9.16
C LEU A 232 -23.95 2.95 9.28
N ALA A 233 -23.89 1.74 8.70
CA ALA A 233 -25.06 0.87 8.62
C ALA A 233 -25.34 0.09 9.89
N GLY A 234 -24.37 -0.09 10.78
CA GLY A 234 -24.56 -0.91 11.96
C GLY A 234 -23.46 -0.86 13.02
N GLY A 235 -23.73 -1.50 14.16
CA GLY A 235 -22.85 -1.46 15.32
C GLY A 235 -21.46 -2.08 15.09
N ALA A 236 -21.29 -2.96 14.11
CA ALA A 236 -19.99 -3.52 13.78
C ALA A 236 -19.08 -2.47 13.12
N GLU A 237 -19.62 -1.73 12.13
CA GLU A 237 -18.90 -0.61 11.48
C GLU A 237 -18.54 0.49 12.48
N ILE A 238 -19.52 0.87 13.36
CA ILE A 238 -19.29 1.90 14.38
C ILE A 238 -18.16 1.51 15.34
N ARG A 239 -18.14 0.25 15.81
CA ARG A 239 -17.09 -0.24 16.70
C ARG A 239 -15.72 -0.29 16.01
N ALA A 240 -15.66 -0.70 14.75
CA ALA A 240 -14.43 -0.71 13.98
C ALA A 240 -13.88 0.71 13.81
N CYS A 241 -14.72 1.66 13.39
CA CYS A 241 -14.32 3.07 13.27
C CYS A 241 -13.88 3.66 14.59
N GLY A 242 -14.66 3.44 15.68
CA GLY A 242 -14.33 3.97 17.00
C GLY A 242 -13.02 3.43 17.56
N GLY A 243 -12.75 2.12 17.35
CA GLY A 243 -11.47 1.50 17.71
C GLY A 243 -10.30 2.06 16.90
N LEU A 244 -10.51 2.27 15.60
CA LEU A 244 -9.50 2.85 14.71
C LEU A 244 -9.16 4.29 15.07
N LEU A 245 -10.17 5.11 15.35
CA LEU A 245 -9.97 6.49 15.82
C LEU A 245 -9.24 6.54 17.17
N ALA A 246 -9.61 5.67 18.13
CA ALA A 246 -8.91 5.56 19.40
C ALA A 246 -7.42 5.20 19.22
N TYR A 247 -7.13 4.33 18.26
CA TYR A 247 -5.76 3.97 17.93
C TYR A 247 -5.00 5.14 17.28
N ALA A 248 -5.64 5.85 16.38
CA ALA A 248 -5.06 7.04 15.75
C ALA A 248 -4.80 8.16 16.79
N GLU A 249 -5.67 8.35 17.76
CA GLU A 249 -5.45 9.24 18.91
C GLU A 249 -4.25 8.78 19.76
N TYR A 250 -4.18 7.50 20.10
CA TYR A 250 -3.09 6.92 20.88
C TYR A 250 -1.71 7.09 20.20
N THR A 251 -1.63 6.88 18.89
CA THR A 251 -0.36 7.00 18.16
C THR A 251 0.17 8.43 18.04
N ARG A 252 -0.66 9.42 18.31
CA ARG A 252 -0.22 10.83 18.44
C ARG A 252 0.56 11.12 19.71
N GLY A 253 0.57 10.21 20.67
CA GLY A 253 1.15 10.40 21.97
C GLY A 253 0.27 11.29 22.86
N SER A 254 0.51 11.26 24.16
CA SER A 254 0.01 12.27 25.06
C SER A 254 0.83 13.54 24.84
N SER A 255 0.59 14.25 23.72
CA SER A 255 1.15 15.59 23.64
C SER A 255 0.63 16.35 24.86
N GLY A 256 1.54 16.87 25.65
CA GLY A 256 1.22 17.99 26.50
C GLY A 256 0.78 19.13 25.59
N ALA A 257 -0.43 19.05 25.06
CA ALA A 257 -1.10 20.19 24.50
C ALA A 257 -1.18 21.17 25.67
N VAL A 258 -0.31 22.15 25.65
CA VAL A 258 -0.39 23.28 26.55
C VAL A 258 -1.47 24.15 25.93
N GLY A 259 -2.60 24.29 26.64
CA GLY A 259 -3.64 25.21 26.23
C GLY A 259 -3.09 26.62 26.06
N PRO A 260 -3.85 27.51 25.41
CA PRO A 260 -3.42 28.90 25.21
C PRO A 260 -3.09 29.64 26.53
N ASP A 261 -3.40 29.04 27.65
CA ASP A 261 -3.15 29.57 29.00
C ASP A 261 -1.88 28.97 29.67
N GLY A 262 -1.11 28.13 28.94
CA GLY A 262 0.11 27.50 29.46
C GLY A 262 -0.15 26.35 30.46
N GLU A 263 -1.39 25.88 30.60
CA GLU A 263 -1.72 24.73 31.45
C GLU A 263 -1.84 23.45 30.58
N PRO A 264 -1.36 22.27 31.08
CA PRO A 264 -1.53 21.02 30.36
C PRO A 264 -3.03 20.77 30.12
N VAL A 265 -3.42 20.54 28.87
CA VAL A 265 -4.79 20.14 28.53
C VAL A 265 -5.00 18.76 29.11
N ASP A 266 -6.00 18.62 30.00
CA ASP A 266 -6.41 17.34 30.56
C ASP A 266 -7.00 16.49 29.39
N PRO A 267 -6.38 15.34 29.04
CA PRO A 267 -6.83 14.51 27.93
C PRO A 267 -8.25 13.97 28.10
N ASP A 268 -8.80 14.04 29.32
CA ASP A 268 -10.19 13.67 29.62
C ASP A 268 -11.19 14.85 29.41
N VAL A 269 -10.72 16.08 29.19
CA VAL A 269 -11.57 17.28 29.17
C VAL A 269 -11.68 17.90 27.78
N ASP A 270 -10.69 17.79 26.92
CA ASP A 270 -10.75 18.31 25.55
C ASP A 270 -9.96 17.44 24.56
N PRO A 271 -10.51 16.29 24.13
CA PRO A 271 -9.96 15.53 23.02
C PRO A 271 -10.21 16.23 21.67
N ALA A 272 -10.93 17.34 21.64
CA ALA A 272 -11.18 18.11 20.43
C ALA A 272 -9.86 18.70 19.90
N GLY A 273 -9.61 18.54 18.60
CA GLY A 273 -8.45 19.12 17.91
C GLY A 273 -7.33 18.14 17.53
N THR A 274 -7.41 16.87 17.94
CA THR A 274 -6.33 15.91 17.65
C THR A 274 -6.36 15.30 16.26
N LEU A 275 -7.53 15.13 15.64
CA LEU A 275 -7.72 14.54 14.32
C LEU A 275 -8.68 15.39 13.45
N ASP A 276 -8.62 16.72 13.57
CA ASP A 276 -9.57 17.65 12.91
C ASP A 276 -9.51 17.61 11.38
N TYR A 277 -8.45 17.04 10.81
CA TYR A 277 -8.34 16.76 9.39
C TYR A 277 -9.17 15.54 8.93
N LEU A 278 -9.69 14.73 9.89
CA LEU A 278 -10.58 13.61 9.61
C LEU A 278 -12.01 14.13 9.55
N ASN A 279 -12.41 14.68 8.44
CA ASN A 279 -13.75 15.22 8.23
C ASN A 279 -14.58 14.39 7.24
N HIS A 280 -14.00 13.34 6.66
CA HIS A 280 -14.67 12.52 5.66
C HIS A 280 -14.55 11.02 5.97
N LEU A 281 -15.70 10.38 6.21
CA LEU A 281 -15.84 8.94 6.37
C LEU A 281 -16.64 8.39 5.20
N THR A 282 -15.98 7.58 4.37
CA THR A 282 -16.62 6.90 3.24
C THR A 282 -17.09 5.52 3.66
N ARG A 283 -18.40 5.37 3.89
CA ARG A 283 -18.99 4.04 3.98
C ARG A 283 -19.23 3.48 2.58
N TYR A 284 -18.85 2.24 2.34
CA TYR A 284 -19.08 1.56 1.08
C TYR A 284 -19.62 0.14 1.29
N ASP A 285 -20.35 -0.36 0.30
CA ASP A 285 -20.71 -1.79 0.21
C ASP A 285 -19.78 -2.41 -0.84
N PRO A 286 -18.96 -3.42 -0.50
CA PRO A 286 -18.11 -4.10 -1.47
C PRO A 286 -18.86 -4.61 -2.71
N ARG A 287 -20.15 -4.91 -2.57
CA ARG A 287 -21.00 -5.39 -3.66
C ARG A 287 -21.43 -4.32 -4.67
N GLU A 288 -21.13 -3.04 -4.42
CA GLU A 288 -21.32 -1.94 -5.39
C GLU A 288 -20.15 -1.85 -6.38
N TYR A 289 -19.13 -2.67 -6.20
CA TYR A 289 -17.92 -2.72 -7.01
C TYR A 289 -17.63 -4.15 -7.46
N MET A 290 -16.91 -4.31 -8.57
CA MET A 290 -16.40 -5.62 -8.99
C MET A 290 -15.55 -6.21 -7.86
N LEU A 291 -15.89 -7.40 -7.43
CA LEU A 291 -15.16 -8.09 -6.36
C LEU A 291 -13.93 -8.79 -6.97
N LEU A 292 -12.78 -8.54 -6.34
CA LEU A 292 -11.51 -9.17 -6.63
C LEU A 292 -11.03 -9.84 -5.34
N ASP A 293 -10.87 -11.16 -5.33
CA ASP A 293 -10.28 -11.84 -4.19
C ASP A 293 -8.75 -11.66 -4.14
N ALA A 294 -8.13 -12.04 -3.03
CA ALA A 294 -6.68 -11.94 -2.84
C ALA A 294 -5.90 -12.67 -3.94
N VAL A 295 -6.41 -13.84 -4.36
CA VAL A 295 -5.79 -14.66 -5.41
C VAL A 295 -5.86 -13.97 -6.76
N ALA A 296 -6.98 -13.31 -7.09
CA ALA A 296 -7.12 -12.54 -8.33
C ALA A 296 -6.18 -11.32 -8.34
N VAL A 297 -6.11 -10.56 -7.25
CA VAL A 297 -5.22 -9.39 -7.12
C VAL A 297 -3.77 -9.79 -7.36
N GLU A 298 -3.29 -10.86 -6.69
CA GLU A 298 -1.93 -11.37 -6.83
C GLU A 298 -1.69 -12.00 -8.22
N SER A 299 -2.62 -12.84 -8.69
CA SER A 299 -2.46 -13.58 -9.94
C SER A 299 -2.47 -12.66 -11.17
N LEU A 300 -3.24 -11.57 -11.15
CA LEU A 300 -3.29 -10.56 -12.20
C LEU A 300 -2.16 -9.51 -12.08
N GLU A 301 -1.36 -9.58 -11.02
CA GLU A 301 -0.26 -8.65 -10.74
C GLU A 301 -0.71 -7.17 -10.81
N LEU A 302 -1.81 -6.86 -10.09
CA LEU A 302 -2.42 -5.54 -10.17
C LEU A 302 -1.57 -4.46 -9.52
N PHE A 303 -1.08 -4.70 -8.29
CA PHE A 303 -0.40 -3.72 -7.43
C PHE A 303 1.00 -4.17 -7.02
N GLU A 304 1.24 -5.48 -6.86
CA GLU A 304 2.50 -6.06 -6.45
C GLU A 304 3.05 -7.02 -7.51
N ARG A 305 4.37 -7.14 -7.55
CA ARG A 305 5.07 -7.99 -8.54
C ARG A 305 5.24 -9.40 -7.99
N ARG A 306 4.95 -10.40 -8.78
CA ARG A 306 5.48 -11.74 -8.52
C ARG A 306 6.99 -11.74 -8.77
N SER A 307 7.79 -11.92 -7.71
CA SER A 307 9.25 -11.97 -7.79
C SER A 307 9.72 -13.15 -8.67
N VAL A 308 10.01 -12.91 -9.92
CA VAL A 308 10.77 -13.81 -10.80
C VAL A 308 12.07 -13.15 -11.19
N ARG A 309 13.19 -13.84 -10.97
CA ARG A 309 14.54 -13.38 -11.27
C ARG A 309 14.64 -12.87 -12.73
N GLY A 310 14.94 -11.61 -12.93
CA GLY A 310 15.71 -11.17 -14.10
C GLY A 310 15.06 -10.26 -15.12
N HIS A 311 13.79 -9.83 -14.99
CA HIS A 311 13.20 -8.79 -15.84
C HIS A 311 12.53 -7.70 -15.02
N GLU A 312 12.52 -6.47 -15.54
CA GLU A 312 11.72 -5.37 -15.00
C GLU A 312 10.23 -5.67 -15.24
N ASN A 313 9.66 -6.58 -14.46
CA ASN A 313 8.23 -6.83 -14.51
C ASN A 313 7.49 -5.63 -13.94
N ARG A 314 6.56 -5.07 -14.71
CA ARG A 314 5.68 -3.98 -14.29
C ARG A 314 4.38 -4.57 -13.78
N THR A 315 3.75 -3.90 -12.82
CA THR A 315 2.35 -4.19 -12.41
C THR A 315 1.36 -3.58 -13.40
N LEU A 316 0.07 -3.90 -13.26
CA LEU A 316 -0.96 -3.20 -14.05
C LEU A 316 -0.93 -1.69 -13.77
N VAL A 317 -0.88 -1.31 -12.48
CA VAL A 317 -0.81 0.11 -12.08
C VAL A 317 0.37 0.78 -12.75
N ASP A 318 1.60 0.24 -12.61
CA ASP A 318 2.81 0.82 -13.24
C ASP A 318 2.69 0.92 -14.76
N THR A 319 1.82 0.12 -15.36
CA THR A 319 1.63 0.08 -16.81
C THR A 319 0.67 1.16 -17.30
N VAL A 320 -0.34 1.49 -16.53
CA VAL A 320 -1.36 2.48 -16.92
C VAL A 320 -1.21 3.82 -16.20
N ASP A 321 -0.17 3.97 -15.37
CA ASP A 321 0.13 5.19 -14.63
C ASP A 321 0.94 6.18 -15.49
N GLU A 322 0.26 7.18 -15.99
CA GLU A 322 0.81 8.39 -16.61
C GLU A 322 0.27 9.63 -15.86
N THR A 323 -0.04 9.45 -14.56
CA THR A 323 -0.50 10.55 -13.70
C THR A 323 0.63 11.54 -13.44
N ALA A 324 0.27 12.82 -13.38
CA ALA A 324 1.24 13.90 -13.23
C ALA A 324 1.56 14.20 -11.74
N CYS A 325 0.69 13.81 -10.81
CA CYS A 325 0.86 14.09 -9.39
C CYS A 325 0.50 12.88 -8.49
N ALA A 326 0.94 12.95 -7.24
CA ALA A 326 0.71 11.88 -6.26
C ALA A 326 -0.80 11.62 -5.97
N LEU A 327 -1.62 12.67 -6.01
CA LEU A 327 -3.07 12.55 -5.85
C LEU A 327 -3.69 11.66 -6.92
N GLY A 328 -3.30 11.87 -8.18
CA GLY A 328 -3.76 11.06 -9.32
C GLY A 328 -3.34 9.62 -9.20
N ARG A 329 -2.08 9.32 -8.82
CA ARG A 329 -1.60 7.96 -8.64
C ARG A 329 -2.41 7.20 -7.57
N ARG A 330 -2.65 7.79 -6.42
CA ARG A 330 -3.51 7.18 -5.39
C ARG A 330 -4.93 6.92 -5.89
N LYS A 331 -5.50 7.89 -6.59
CA LYS A 331 -6.86 7.75 -7.17
C LYS A 331 -6.92 6.71 -8.27
N LEU A 332 -5.90 6.57 -9.11
CA LEU A 332 -5.78 5.52 -10.13
C LEU A 332 -5.75 4.14 -9.47
N THR A 333 -4.92 3.98 -8.46
CA THR A 333 -4.85 2.75 -7.66
C THR A 333 -6.20 2.41 -7.03
N ASP A 334 -6.91 3.41 -6.47
CA ASP A 334 -8.24 3.25 -5.92
C ASP A 334 -9.28 2.81 -6.97
N TRP A 335 -9.24 3.38 -8.17
CA TRP A 335 -10.16 3.00 -9.25
C TRP A 335 -9.91 1.58 -9.77
N LEU A 336 -8.67 1.13 -9.79
CA LEU A 336 -8.30 -0.25 -10.17
C LEU A 336 -8.62 -1.26 -9.07
N ARG A 337 -8.58 -0.84 -7.79
CA ARG A 337 -9.00 -1.67 -6.65
C ARG A 337 -10.51 -1.88 -6.60
N ARG A 338 -11.28 -0.89 -7.07
CA ARG A 338 -12.74 -0.85 -6.99
C ARG A 338 -13.37 -0.51 -8.34
N PRO A 339 -13.26 -1.40 -9.35
CA PRO A 339 -13.93 -1.18 -10.64
C PRO A 339 -15.44 -1.09 -10.44
N LEU A 340 -16.07 -0.23 -11.20
CA LEU A 340 -17.49 0.11 -11.03
C LEU A 340 -18.43 -0.98 -11.59
N LEU A 341 -19.60 -1.13 -10.95
CA LEU A 341 -20.74 -1.89 -11.50
C LEU A 341 -21.81 -0.98 -12.13
N ASP A 342 -21.73 0.31 -11.92
CA ASP A 342 -22.66 1.31 -12.45
C ASP A 342 -22.26 1.72 -13.87
N ALA A 343 -23.06 1.27 -14.85
CA ALA A 343 -22.83 1.56 -16.27
C ALA A 343 -22.77 3.05 -16.59
N ASP A 344 -23.63 3.87 -15.98
CA ASP A 344 -23.69 5.31 -16.25
C ASP A 344 -22.42 6.02 -15.79
N ARG A 345 -21.87 5.59 -14.64
CA ARG A 345 -20.62 6.12 -14.11
C ARG A 345 -19.41 5.66 -14.94
N ILE A 346 -19.41 4.41 -15.42
CA ILE A 346 -18.35 3.91 -16.32
C ILE A 346 -18.38 4.70 -17.63
N GLU A 347 -19.55 4.84 -18.24
CA GLU A 347 -19.72 5.60 -19.49
C GLU A 347 -19.34 7.08 -19.35
N ALA A 348 -19.61 7.68 -18.19
CA ALA A 348 -19.19 9.06 -17.90
C ALA A 348 -17.66 9.20 -17.88
N ARG A 349 -16.93 8.22 -17.28
CA ARG A 349 -15.47 8.17 -17.33
C ARG A 349 -14.96 7.97 -18.75
N HIS A 350 -15.51 7.00 -19.50
CA HIS A 350 -15.16 6.77 -20.90
C HIS A 350 -15.42 7.99 -21.78
N GLY A 351 -16.49 8.74 -21.51
CA GLY A 351 -16.82 9.98 -22.21
C GLY A 351 -15.73 11.05 -22.03
N ALA A 352 -15.28 11.24 -20.79
CA ALA A 352 -14.20 12.17 -20.46
C ALA A 352 -12.85 11.76 -21.09
N VAL A 353 -12.48 10.47 -20.97
CA VAL A 353 -11.27 9.92 -21.59
C VAL A 353 -11.30 10.09 -23.11
N ALA A 354 -12.46 9.84 -23.76
CA ALA A 354 -12.63 10.01 -25.20
C ALA A 354 -12.46 11.47 -25.66
N GLU A 355 -12.92 12.44 -24.89
CA GLU A 355 -12.74 13.85 -25.19
C GLU A 355 -11.28 14.25 -25.08
N LEU A 356 -10.62 13.93 -23.96
CA LEU A 356 -9.22 14.22 -23.73
C LEU A 356 -8.28 13.50 -24.72
N GLN A 357 -8.61 12.27 -25.14
CA GLN A 357 -7.85 11.55 -26.16
C GLN A 357 -7.89 12.29 -27.52
N ARG A 358 -9.05 12.87 -27.89
CA ARG A 358 -9.23 13.59 -29.15
C ARG A 358 -8.58 14.97 -29.19
N ASP A 359 -8.35 15.58 -28.04
CA ASP A 359 -7.70 16.88 -27.90
C ASP A 359 -6.33 16.79 -27.21
N PRO A 360 -5.26 16.53 -27.99
CA PRO A 360 -3.91 16.42 -27.44
C PRO A 360 -3.42 17.73 -26.80
N ALA A 361 -3.91 18.89 -27.28
CA ALA A 361 -3.43 20.17 -26.75
C ALA A 361 -3.96 20.43 -25.34
N THR A 362 -5.26 20.21 -25.12
CA THR A 362 -5.85 20.29 -23.78
C THR A 362 -5.25 19.23 -22.85
N ARG A 363 -5.06 17.98 -23.32
CA ARG A 363 -4.45 16.90 -22.52
C ARG A 363 -3.04 17.25 -22.06
N GLU A 364 -2.16 17.71 -22.98
CA GLU A 364 -0.78 18.11 -22.67
C GLU A 364 -0.74 19.33 -21.72
N ALA A 365 -1.63 20.32 -21.92
CA ALA A 365 -1.73 21.47 -21.04
C ALA A 365 -2.17 21.07 -19.62
N LEU A 366 -3.19 20.21 -19.50
CA LEU A 366 -3.65 19.70 -18.19
C LEU A 366 -2.57 18.89 -17.50
N SER A 367 -1.89 17.98 -18.19
CA SER A 367 -0.78 17.19 -17.63
C SER A 367 0.34 18.10 -17.11
N GLY A 368 0.70 19.16 -17.87
CA GLY A 368 1.70 20.13 -17.43
C GLY A 368 1.30 20.92 -16.19
N LEU A 369 0.02 21.35 -16.11
CA LEU A 369 -0.49 22.04 -14.93
C LEU A 369 -0.62 21.13 -13.71
N LEU A 370 -1.06 19.89 -13.90
CA LEU A 370 -1.19 18.90 -12.83
C LEU A 370 0.19 18.48 -12.26
N ALA A 371 1.25 18.54 -13.05
CA ALA A 371 2.62 18.30 -12.57
C ALA A 371 3.12 19.39 -11.60
N GLU A 372 2.48 20.56 -11.56
CA GLU A 372 2.76 21.63 -10.61
C GLU A 372 1.95 21.50 -9.31
N VAL A 373 1.04 20.52 -9.25
CA VAL A 373 0.19 20.26 -8.07
C VAL A 373 0.96 19.47 -7.03
N TYR A 374 1.15 20.06 -5.86
CA TYR A 374 1.70 19.37 -4.70
C TYR A 374 0.67 18.43 -4.06
N ASP A 375 1.13 17.53 -3.19
CA ASP A 375 0.28 16.59 -2.47
C ASP A 375 -0.62 17.30 -1.44
N LEU A 376 -1.76 17.80 -1.90
CA LEU A 376 -2.71 18.56 -1.07
C LEU A 376 -3.25 17.76 0.11
N GLU A 377 -3.49 16.46 -0.05
CA GLU A 377 -4.03 15.61 1.01
C GLU A 377 -3.03 15.53 2.18
N ARG A 378 -1.76 15.24 1.87
CA ARG A 378 -0.70 15.21 2.88
C ARG A 378 -0.35 16.60 3.43
N LEU A 379 -0.42 17.65 2.60
CA LEU A 379 -0.19 19.03 3.03
C LEU A 379 -1.25 19.46 4.04
N ILE A 380 -2.52 19.33 3.72
CA ILE A 380 -3.60 19.78 4.62
C ILE A 380 -3.67 18.93 5.90
N SER A 381 -3.35 17.64 5.82
CA SER A 381 -3.21 16.79 7.00
C SER A 381 -2.07 17.26 7.93
N ARG A 382 -0.93 17.73 7.40
CA ARG A 382 0.14 18.35 8.23
C ARG A 382 -0.28 19.68 8.80
N VAL A 383 -0.98 20.52 8.04
CA VAL A 383 -1.51 21.83 8.49
C VAL A 383 -2.44 21.63 9.68
N SER A 384 -3.48 20.81 9.52
CA SER A 384 -4.48 20.58 10.59
C SER A 384 -3.89 19.91 11.84
N ARG A 385 -2.79 19.17 11.70
CA ARG A 385 -2.05 18.61 12.83
C ARG A 385 -1.07 19.57 13.50
N GLY A 386 -1.01 20.83 13.07
CA GLY A 386 -0.06 21.80 13.58
C GLY A 386 1.41 21.51 13.26
N ARG A 387 1.71 20.60 12.32
CA ARG A 387 3.08 20.16 11.97
C ARG A 387 3.59 20.76 10.66
N ALA A 388 2.75 21.48 9.93
CA ALA A 388 3.17 22.15 8.72
C ALA A 388 4.12 23.29 9.03
N ASN A 389 5.17 23.42 8.24
CA ASN A 389 6.08 24.56 8.26
C ASN A 389 5.68 25.59 7.20
N ALA A 390 6.41 26.69 7.15
CA ALA A 390 6.11 27.78 6.23
C ALA A 390 6.26 27.41 4.74
N ARG A 391 7.13 26.44 4.41
CA ARG A 391 7.28 25.93 3.05
C ARG A 391 6.08 25.08 2.63
N ASP A 392 5.49 24.34 3.56
CA ASP A 392 4.25 23.58 3.31
C ASP A 392 3.11 24.51 2.92
N LEU A 393 2.90 25.63 3.66
CA LEU A 393 1.91 26.63 3.31
C LEU A 393 2.18 27.27 1.93
N ARG A 394 3.45 27.54 1.61
CA ARG A 394 3.82 28.07 0.28
C ARG A 394 3.55 27.05 -0.85
N SER A 395 3.78 25.77 -0.61
CA SER A 395 3.46 24.70 -1.55
C SER A 395 1.95 24.59 -1.78
N LEU A 396 1.15 24.75 -0.71
CA LEU A 396 -0.31 24.84 -0.81
C LEU A 396 -0.72 26.05 -1.68
N ALA A 397 -0.23 27.24 -1.39
CA ALA A 397 -0.54 28.44 -2.18
C ALA A 397 -0.10 28.32 -3.64
N ALA A 398 1.06 27.70 -3.91
CA ALA A 398 1.52 27.41 -5.27
C ALA A 398 0.52 26.52 -6.03
N THR A 399 0.05 25.43 -5.42
CA THR A 399 -1.00 24.58 -6.01
C THR A 399 -2.27 25.36 -6.25
N LEU A 400 -2.74 26.14 -5.28
CA LEU A 400 -3.97 26.94 -5.44
C LEU A 400 -3.86 27.96 -6.59
N SER A 401 -2.65 28.42 -6.90
CA SER A 401 -2.42 29.36 -8.00
C SER A 401 -2.62 28.76 -9.39
N VAL A 402 -2.48 27.43 -9.53
CA VAL A 402 -2.64 26.70 -10.79
C VAL A 402 -4.10 26.34 -11.08
N VAL A 403 -4.94 26.24 -10.05
CA VAL A 403 -6.35 25.81 -10.18
C VAL A 403 -7.17 26.65 -11.18
N PRO A 404 -7.07 28.00 -11.21
CA PRO A 404 -7.78 28.80 -12.21
C PRO A 404 -7.41 28.44 -13.65
N GLU A 405 -6.14 28.14 -13.94
CA GLU A 405 -5.69 27.76 -15.28
C GLU A 405 -6.19 26.37 -15.67
N ILE A 406 -6.23 25.41 -14.73
CA ILE A 406 -6.85 24.10 -14.94
C ILE A 406 -8.34 24.26 -15.30
N ARG A 407 -9.06 25.12 -14.56
CA ARG A 407 -10.47 25.41 -14.87
C ARG A 407 -10.65 26.00 -16.27
N ASP A 408 -9.80 26.94 -16.67
CA ASP A 408 -9.86 27.57 -17.98
C ASP A 408 -9.66 26.54 -19.12
N GLN A 409 -8.81 25.49 -18.91
CA GLN A 409 -8.67 24.39 -19.88
C GLN A 409 -9.94 23.54 -20.01
N LEU A 410 -10.77 23.49 -18.99
CA LEU A 410 -12.02 22.70 -18.97
C LEU A 410 -13.27 23.54 -19.35
N ALA A 411 -13.12 24.83 -19.66
CA ALA A 411 -14.26 25.75 -19.86
C ALA A 411 -15.20 25.34 -21.00
N ASP A 412 -14.67 24.71 -22.05
CA ASP A 412 -15.41 24.29 -23.24
C ASP A 412 -15.66 22.77 -23.27
N ALA A 413 -15.52 22.07 -22.13
CA ALA A 413 -15.68 20.62 -22.03
C ALA A 413 -17.14 20.18 -22.30
N ASP A 414 -17.34 19.26 -23.24
CA ASP A 414 -18.62 18.66 -23.60
C ASP A 414 -18.98 17.44 -22.73
N ALA A 415 -17.98 16.64 -22.32
CA ALA A 415 -18.18 15.47 -21.47
C ALA A 415 -18.69 15.88 -20.09
N ARG A 416 -19.81 15.28 -19.68
CA ARG A 416 -20.50 15.63 -18.41
C ARG A 416 -19.54 15.66 -17.22
N LEU A 417 -18.66 14.65 -17.10
CA LEU A 417 -17.74 14.56 -15.97
C LEU A 417 -16.70 15.68 -15.95
N LEU A 418 -16.18 16.10 -17.11
CA LEU A 418 -15.25 17.23 -17.22
C LEU A 418 -15.97 18.57 -16.94
N ALA A 419 -17.19 18.74 -17.43
CA ALA A 419 -18.01 19.91 -17.14
C ALA A 419 -18.37 20.02 -15.64
N ASP A 420 -18.66 18.90 -14.98
CA ASP A 420 -18.91 18.84 -13.54
C ASP A 420 -17.62 19.21 -12.76
N LEU A 421 -16.44 18.74 -13.20
CA LEU A 421 -15.15 19.11 -12.61
C LEU A 421 -14.89 20.61 -12.78
N HIS A 422 -15.09 21.18 -14.00
CA HIS A 422 -14.99 22.62 -14.23
C HIS A 422 -15.85 23.44 -13.28
N ALA A 423 -17.08 23.00 -13.04
CA ALA A 423 -18.04 23.72 -12.20
C ALA A 423 -17.70 23.64 -10.70
N THR A 424 -17.02 22.57 -10.28
CA THR A 424 -16.80 22.25 -8.85
C THR A 424 -15.37 22.47 -8.35
N LEU A 425 -14.37 22.65 -9.23
CA LEU A 425 -13.02 23.04 -8.83
C LEU A 425 -13.04 24.42 -8.16
N ASP A 426 -12.74 24.45 -6.87
CA ASP A 426 -12.71 25.66 -6.04
C ASP A 426 -11.28 26.21 -5.99
N PRO A 427 -11.00 27.44 -6.47
CA PRO A 427 -9.66 27.99 -6.46
C PRO A 427 -9.17 28.46 -5.08
N LEU A 428 -10.00 28.43 -4.04
CA LEU A 428 -9.69 28.90 -2.66
C LEU A 428 -8.87 30.21 -2.67
N THR A 429 -9.36 31.20 -3.42
CA THR A 429 -8.59 32.43 -3.69
C THR A 429 -8.25 33.20 -2.43
N GLU A 430 -9.17 33.26 -1.47
CA GLU A 430 -8.99 33.96 -0.18
C GLU A 430 -7.88 33.32 0.62
N THR A 431 -7.89 32.00 0.78
CA THR A 431 -6.85 31.23 1.48
C THR A 431 -5.48 31.39 0.83
N ARG A 432 -5.43 31.35 -0.51
CA ARG A 432 -4.19 31.58 -1.25
C ARG A 432 -3.62 32.97 -1.00
N GLU A 433 -4.48 34.02 -1.14
CA GLU A 433 -4.08 35.42 -0.95
C GLU A 433 -3.59 35.69 0.48
N GLU A 434 -4.18 35.05 1.49
CA GLU A 434 -3.76 35.12 2.88
C GLU A 434 -2.37 34.52 3.08
N ILE A 435 -2.13 33.31 2.62
CA ILE A 435 -0.82 32.68 2.69
C ILE A 435 0.23 33.52 1.96
N GLU A 436 -0.08 34.05 0.77
CA GLU A 436 0.83 34.87 -0.01
C GLU A 436 1.12 36.24 0.64
N ALA A 437 0.16 36.80 1.38
CA ALA A 437 0.33 38.04 2.11
C ALA A 437 1.17 37.85 3.37
N ALA A 438 0.95 36.74 4.09
CA ALA A 438 1.59 36.48 5.37
C ALA A 438 3.00 35.86 5.22
N ILE A 439 3.18 34.89 4.36
CA ILE A 439 4.40 34.07 4.30
C ILE A 439 5.35 34.56 3.19
N ARG A 440 6.63 34.64 3.48
CA ARG A 440 7.67 35.00 2.49
C ARG A 440 7.71 33.97 1.34
N PRO A 441 8.11 34.39 0.12
CA PRO A 441 8.23 33.48 -1.03
C PRO A 441 9.24 32.34 -0.82
N ASP A 442 10.30 32.55 -0.07
CA ASP A 442 11.35 31.58 0.26
C ASP A 442 11.59 31.60 1.78
N PRO A 443 10.72 30.94 2.57
CA PRO A 443 10.85 30.92 4.01
C PRO A 443 11.91 29.89 4.45
N PRO A 444 12.54 30.09 5.65
CA PRO A 444 13.41 29.08 6.25
C PRO A 444 12.64 27.77 6.53
N GLN A 445 13.38 26.71 6.79
CA GLN A 445 12.77 25.42 7.11
C GLN A 445 12.22 25.40 8.55
N GLN A 446 13.00 25.98 9.48
CA GLN A 446 12.61 26.06 10.88
C GLN A 446 11.84 27.35 11.13
N VAL A 447 10.64 27.25 11.67
CA VAL A 447 9.78 28.41 11.93
C VAL A 447 10.28 29.24 13.10
N THR A 448 10.96 28.61 14.06
CA THR A 448 11.49 29.23 15.28
C THR A 448 12.77 30.06 15.06
N GLU A 449 13.38 30.01 13.87
CA GLU A 449 14.58 30.84 13.54
C GLU A 449 14.24 32.23 13.03
N GLY A 450 12.95 32.59 12.97
CA GLY A 450 12.49 33.84 12.40
C GLY A 450 12.63 33.93 10.88
N GLY A 451 12.20 35.04 10.28
CA GLY A 451 12.32 35.26 8.85
C GLY A 451 11.22 34.53 8.01
N VAL A 452 10.13 34.13 8.62
CA VAL A 452 8.99 33.41 8.01
C VAL A 452 7.95 34.39 7.48
N VAL A 453 7.53 35.36 8.31
CA VAL A 453 6.47 36.31 7.99
C VAL A 453 6.97 37.45 7.11
N ARG A 454 6.16 37.86 6.15
CA ARG A 454 6.48 38.87 5.16
C ARG A 454 6.48 40.27 5.80
N GLU A 455 7.38 41.14 5.34
CA GLU A 455 7.39 42.57 5.73
C GLU A 455 6.09 43.25 5.24
N GLY A 456 5.47 44.02 6.13
CA GLY A 456 4.21 44.71 5.88
C GLY A 456 2.94 43.89 6.24
N TYR A 457 3.08 42.67 6.74
CA TYR A 457 1.95 41.88 7.19
C TYR A 457 1.45 42.31 8.58
N ASP A 458 2.37 42.51 9.54
CA ASP A 458 2.06 43.01 10.88
C ASP A 458 2.89 44.23 11.26
N GLU A 459 2.23 45.30 11.75
CA GLU A 459 2.90 46.58 12.09
C GLU A 459 3.84 46.46 13.30
N GLU A 460 3.52 45.62 14.29
CA GLU A 460 4.34 45.46 15.50
C GLU A 460 5.59 44.64 15.19
N LEU A 461 5.47 43.57 14.39
CA LEU A 461 6.61 42.78 13.92
C LEU A 461 7.59 43.65 13.11
N ASP A 462 7.07 44.48 12.20
CA ASP A 462 7.91 45.41 11.40
C ASP A 462 8.62 46.44 12.29
N ARG A 463 7.96 46.91 13.37
CA ARG A 463 8.55 47.82 14.35
C ARG A 463 9.68 47.13 15.12
N LEU A 464 9.50 45.91 15.58
CA LEU A 464 10.51 45.13 16.30
C LEU A 464 11.74 44.88 15.42
N ARG A 465 11.55 44.44 14.21
CA ARG A 465 12.60 44.21 13.19
C ARG A 465 13.34 45.49 12.85
N SER A 466 12.65 46.66 12.76
CA SER A 466 13.27 47.96 12.55
C SER A 466 14.11 48.36 13.72
N THR A 467 13.70 48.10 14.97
CA THR A 467 14.46 48.35 16.18
C THR A 467 15.76 47.54 16.21
N GLU A 468 15.67 46.24 15.93
CA GLU A 468 16.80 45.34 15.81
C GLU A 468 17.81 45.81 14.75
N GLN A 469 17.35 46.08 13.52
CA GLN A 469 18.19 46.55 12.41
C GLN A 469 18.88 47.89 12.73
N SER A 470 18.14 48.81 13.31
CA SER A 470 18.68 50.11 13.71
C SER A 470 19.76 49.99 14.79
N GLY A 471 19.54 49.05 15.72
CA GLY A 471 20.52 48.73 16.75
C GLY A 471 21.79 48.07 16.18
N LYS A 472 21.65 47.10 15.30
CA LYS A 472 22.80 46.45 14.61
C LYS A 472 23.56 47.45 13.73
N ALA A 473 22.87 48.33 12.99
CA ALA A 473 23.50 49.39 12.20
C ALA A 473 24.30 50.38 13.10
N TRP A 474 23.78 50.75 14.28
CA TRP A 474 24.50 51.57 15.23
C TRP A 474 25.77 50.87 15.75
N ILE A 475 25.74 49.57 16.01
CA ILE A 475 26.93 48.82 16.45
C ILE A 475 27.98 48.76 15.33
N ASP A 476 27.57 48.59 14.06
CA ASP A 476 28.49 48.60 12.91
C ASP A 476 29.20 49.94 12.74
N GLU A 477 28.51 51.08 13.03
CA GLU A 477 29.10 52.41 13.01
C GLU A 477 29.97 52.71 14.25
N LEU A 478 29.74 51.97 15.36
CA LEU A 478 30.43 52.20 16.65
C LEU A 478 31.94 52.06 16.52
N GLU A 479 32.44 51.10 15.75
CA GLU A 479 33.88 50.90 15.56
C GLU A 479 34.57 52.15 14.98
N ALA A 480 33.94 52.74 13.97
CA ALA A 480 34.48 53.96 13.34
C ALA A 480 34.40 55.19 14.29
N SER A 481 33.25 55.33 14.95
CA SER A 481 33.01 56.41 15.92
C SER A 481 33.95 56.31 17.10
N GLU A 482 34.20 55.14 17.67
CA GLU A 482 35.08 54.94 18.81
C GLU A 482 36.55 55.04 18.42
N ARG A 483 36.96 54.70 17.21
CA ARG A 483 38.33 55.04 16.71
C ARG A 483 38.56 56.48 16.58
N GLU A 484 37.59 57.24 16.05
CA GLU A 484 37.71 58.72 15.99
C GLU A 484 37.70 59.33 17.37
N ARG A 485 36.85 58.90 18.29
CA ARG A 485 36.73 59.43 19.65
C ARG A 485 38.01 59.21 20.50
N THR A 486 38.58 57.98 20.42
CA THR A 486 39.69 57.55 21.26
C THR A 486 41.04 57.74 20.62
N GLY A 487 41.13 57.93 19.31
CA GLY A 487 42.38 57.98 18.56
C GLY A 487 43.10 56.60 18.48
N ILE A 488 42.45 55.51 18.76
CA ILE A 488 42.99 54.12 18.73
C ILE A 488 42.69 53.48 17.42
N ASP A 489 43.58 53.57 16.43
CA ASP A 489 43.37 52.96 15.10
C ASP A 489 43.17 51.47 15.11
N SER A 490 43.70 50.75 16.11
CA SER A 490 43.63 49.31 16.24
C SER A 490 42.40 48.78 17.00
N LEU A 491 41.50 49.68 17.44
CA LEU A 491 40.26 49.33 18.11
C LEU A 491 39.38 48.54 17.18
N LYS A 492 38.74 47.46 17.69
CA LYS A 492 37.77 46.63 16.98
C LYS A 492 36.53 46.44 17.83
N VAL A 493 35.38 46.49 17.20
CA VAL A 493 34.12 46.03 17.79
C VAL A 493 33.86 44.62 17.32
N GLY A 494 33.46 43.72 18.21
CA GLY A 494 33.17 42.34 17.89
C GLY A 494 32.08 41.76 18.81
N HIS A 495 31.56 40.62 18.44
CA HIS A 495 30.54 39.86 19.19
C HIS A 495 31.08 38.49 19.64
N ASN A 496 30.67 38.05 20.80
CA ASN A 496 30.97 36.73 21.32
C ASN A 496 29.73 36.14 21.97
N SER A 497 29.38 34.87 21.60
CA SER A 497 28.16 34.19 22.08
C SER A 497 28.02 34.13 23.61
N VAL A 498 29.13 34.05 24.36
CA VAL A 498 29.10 33.97 25.84
C VAL A 498 29.06 35.33 26.51
N HIS A 499 29.66 36.39 25.88
CA HIS A 499 29.86 37.68 26.49
C HIS A 499 29.19 38.84 25.72
N GLY A 500 28.55 38.58 24.58
CA GLY A 500 27.92 39.60 23.76
C GLY A 500 28.91 40.55 23.04
N TYR A 501 28.46 41.76 22.70
CA TYR A 501 29.27 42.75 21.98
C TYR A 501 30.36 43.36 22.87
N TYR A 502 31.54 43.56 22.30
CA TYR A 502 32.71 44.12 23.00
C TYR A 502 33.55 45.02 22.10
N ILE A 503 34.29 45.94 22.75
CA ILE A 503 35.30 46.77 22.13
C ILE A 503 36.66 46.20 22.51
N GLU A 504 37.43 45.73 21.52
CA GLU A 504 38.75 45.13 21.73
C GLU A 504 39.85 46.18 21.51
N VAL A 505 40.70 46.35 22.53
CA VAL A 505 41.86 47.24 22.49
C VAL A 505 43.14 46.45 22.73
N THR A 506 44.12 46.62 21.86
CA THR A 506 45.43 45.95 22.00
C THR A 506 46.22 46.51 23.21
N ASN A 507 47.03 45.64 23.86
CA ASN A 507 47.78 45.98 25.04
C ASN A 507 48.70 47.20 24.86
N ALA A 508 49.10 47.58 23.63
CA ALA A 508 49.90 48.76 23.32
C ALA A 508 49.15 50.05 23.49
N ASN A 509 47.86 50.11 23.54
CA ASN A 509 46.99 51.27 23.57
C ASN A 509 46.14 51.37 24.85
N LEU A 510 46.40 50.56 25.86
CA LEU A 510 45.64 50.55 27.11
C LEU A 510 45.69 51.92 27.87
N ASP A 511 46.72 52.65 27.74
CA ASP A 511 46.87 54.02 28.37
C ASP A 511 45.94 55.08 27.74
N SER A 512 45.40 54.79 26.56
CA SER A 512 44.47 55.60 25.80
C SER A 512 43.00 55.21 25.95
N VAL A 513 42.72 54.20 26.77
CA VAL A 513 41.35 53.72 27.02
C VAL A 513 40.59 54.72 27.87
N PRO A 514 39.39 55.19 27.44
CA PRO A 514 38.59 56.15 28.20
C PRO A 514 38.06 55.57 29.53
N GLU A 515 37.78 56.52 30.51
CA GLU A 515 37.28 56.09 31.84
C GLU A 515 35.91 55.49 31.83
N ASP A 516 35.11 55.69 30.79
CA ASP A 516 33.77 55.14 30.62
C ASP A 516 33.77 53.66 30.09
N TYR A 517 34.94 53.14 29.65
CA TYR A 517 35.10 51.76 29.26
C TYR A 517 35.14 50.83 30.48
N GLN A 518 34.22 49.93 30.55
CA GLN A 518 34.20 48.89 31.57
C GLN A 518 34.80 47.58 31.02
N ARG A 519 35.80 47.03 31.76
CA ARG A 519 36.49 45.82 31.32
C ARG A 519 35.58 44.59 31.40
N ARG A 520 35.49 43.90 30.29
CA ARG A 520 34.72 42.64 30.17
C ARG A 520 35.62 41.41 30.27
N GLN A 521 36.78 41.41 29.57
CA GLN A 521 37.69 40.25 29.53
C GLN A 521 39.13 40.71 29.25
N THR A 522 40.12 40.05 29.89
CA THR A 522 41.54 40.23 29.60
C THR A 522 42.06 39.05 28.78
N LEU A 523 42.64 39.33 27.61
CA LEU A 523 43.28 38.37 26.72
C LEU A 523 44.80 38.54 26.75
N LYS A 524 45.55 37.63 26.13
CA LYS A 524 47.02 37.65 26.12
C LYS A 524 47.61 38.89 25.46
N ASN A 525 46.98 39.43 24.39
CA ASN A 525 47.50 40.54 23.59
C ASN A 525 46.54 41.72 23.49
N SER A 526 45.35 41.66 24.09
CA SER A 526 44.33 42.70 24.06
C SER A 526 43.44 42.61 25.31
N GLU A 527 42.71 43.68 25.57
CA GLU A 527 41.59 43.64 26.53
C GLU A 527 40.28 43.96 25.83
N ARG A 528 39.19 43.39 26.33
CA ARG A 528 37.83 43.62 25.85
C ARG A 528 37.06 44.47 26.83
N TYR A 529 36.37 45.45 26.33
CA TYR A 529 35.61 46.43 27.08
C TYR A 529 34.20 46.52 26.55
N TYR A 530 33.30 47.14 27.31
CA TYR A 530 32.01 47.61 26.88
C TYR A 530 31.76 48.99 27.47
N THR A 531 30.87 49.76 26.83
CA THR A 531 30.34 51.03 27.37
C THR A 531 28.92 50.78 27.90
N PRO A 532 28.42 51.61 28.86
CA PRO A 532 27.03 51.52 29.28
C PRO A 532 26.04 51.64 28.12
N GLU A 533 26.33 52.48 27.12
CA GLU A 533 25.51 52.68 25.93
C GLU A 533 25.51 51.41 25.03
N LEU A 534 26.68 50.81 24.82
CA LEU A 534 26.77 49.55 24.06
C LEU A 534 25.96 48.44 24.73
N LYS A 535 26.02 48.35 26.08
CA LYS A 535 25.24 47.33 26.82
C LYS A 535 23.74 47.61 26.75
N GLU A 536 23.32 48.88 26.85
CA GLU A 536 21.90 49.24 26.71
C GLU A 536 21.35 48.92 25.31
N ARG A 537 22.17 49.19 24.25
CA ARG A 537 21.81 48.85 22.88
C ARG A 537 21.79 47.32 22.64
N GLU A 538 22.73 46.61 23.20
CA GLU A 538 22.76 45.14 23.16
C GLU A 538 21.48 44.54 23.77
N GLU A 539 21.08 45.00 24.96
CA GLU A 539 19.85 44.55 25.61
C GLU A 539 18.59 44.94 24.83
N GLU A 540 18.58 46.11 24.16
CA GLU A 540 17.47 46.53 23.30
C GLU A 540 17.35 45.65 22.05
N ILE A 541 18.47 45.32 21.41
CA ILE A 541 18.51 44.41 20.24
C ILE A 541 18.01 43.04 20.62
N LEU A 542 18.57 42.43 21.67
CA LEU A 542 18.23 41.08 22.10
C LEU A 542 16.73 40.95 22.48
N ARG A 543 16.20 41.98 23.18
CA ARG A 543 14.76 41.99 23.50
C ARG A 543 13.88 42.15 22.25
N ALA A 544 14.32 43.00 21.30
CA ALA A 544 13.57 43.18 20.06
C ALA A 544 13.61 41.92 19.16
N GLU A 545 14.78 41.24 19.11
CA GLU A 545 14.99 39.99 18.38
C GLU A 545 14.10 38.87 18.95
N SER A 546 14.19 38.63 20.29
CA SER A 546 13.35 37.61 20.94
C SER A 546 11.86 37.90 20.78
N ALA A 547 11.43 39.16 21.03
CA ALA A 547 10.01 39.49 20.86
C ALA A 547 9.54 39.45 19.39
N ALA A 548 10.44 39.66 18.42
CA ALA A 548 10.11 39.49 17.00
C ALA A 548 9.93 38.01 16.62
N ASP A 549 10.82 37.16 17.12
CA ASP A 549 10.76 35.71 16.85
C ASP A 549 9.50 35.09 17.48
N ASP A 550 9.19 35.44 18.75
CA ASP A 550 7.97 34.98 19.44
C ASP A 550 6.70 35.44 18.69
N LEU A 551 6.60 36.71 18.34
CA LEU A 551 5.46 37.26 17.60
C LEU A 551 5.36 36.67 16.19
N GLU A 552 6.47 36.44 15.51
CA GLU A 552 6.49 35.83 14.18
C GLU A 552 5.99 34.40 14.21
N TYR A 553 6.35 33.64 15.24
CA TYR A 553 5.83 32.29 15.46
C TYR A 553 4.32 32.28 15.72
N ASP A 554 3.85 33.21 16.57
CA ASP A 554 2.41 33.33 16.85
C ASP A 554 1.60 33.69 15.60
N LEU A 555 2.10 34.63 14.78
CA LEU A 555 1.47 35.02 13.51
C LEU A 555 1.45 33.85 12.51
N PHE A 556 2.55 33.10 12.42
CA PHE A 556 2.59 31.89 11.60
C PHE A 556 1.57 30.86 12.04
N CYS A 557 1.46 30.61 13.36
CA CYS A 557 0.47 29.68 13.91
C CYS A 557 -0.96 30.14 13.58
N ALA A 558 -1.26 31.43 13.71
CA ALA A 558 -2.57 31.97 13.37
C ALA A 558 -2.94 31.73 11.89
N VAL A 559 -2.01 31.99 10.97
CA VAL A 559 -2.22 31.75 9.52
C VAL A 559 -2.40 30.24 9.26
N ARG A 560 -1.59 29.38 9.90
CA ARG A 560 -1.73 27.93 9.76
C ARG A 560 -3.10 27.45 10.22
N ASP A 561 -3.58 27.96 11.36
CA ASP A 561 -4.87 27.57 11.94
C ASP A 561 -6.06 28.06 11.06
N GLU A 562 -5.95 29.26 10.46
CA GLU A 562 -6.91 29.75 9.46
C GLU A 562 -6.96 28.85 8.20
N VAL A 563 -5.80 28.35 7.76
CA VAL A 563 -5.74 27.38 6.64
C VAL A 563 -6.32 26.03 7.07
N ALA A 564 -6.14 25.61 8.32
CA ALA A 564 -6.72 24.38 8.85
C ALA A 564 -8.24 24.41 8.84
N ASP A 565 -8.87 25.57 9.12
CA ASP A 565 -10.32 25.74 9.06
C ASP A 565 -10.91 25.48 7.65
N GLU A 566 -10.08 25.59 6.60
CA GLU A 566 -10.46 25.32 5.21
C GLU A 566 -10.18 23.88 4.74
N ALA A 567 -9.83 22.99 5.66
CA ALA A 567 -9.39 21.61 5.36
C ALA A 567 -10.39 20.84 4.49
N GLU A 568 -11.69 20.91 4.76
CA GLU A 568 -12.73 20.23 3.99
C GLU A 568 -12.74 20.69 2.51
N ARG A 569 -12.58 22.00 2.27
CA ARG A 569 -12.56 22.55 0.91
C ARG A 569 -11.29 22.15 0.16
N VAL A 570 -10.15 22.14 0.85
CA VAL A 570 -8.86 21.70 0.27
C VAL A 570 -8.91 20.21 -0.09
N GLN A 571 -9.45 19.35 0.77
CA GLN A 571 -9.62 17.92 0.49
C GLN A 571 -10.59 17.67 -0.67
N ALA A 572 -11.70 18.41 -0.72
CA ALA A 572 -12.63 18.34 -1.84
C ALA A 572 -11.97 18.77 -3.17
N LEU A 573 -11.09 19.77 -3.14
CA LEU A 573 -10.30 20.17 -4.30
C LEU A 573 -9.31 19.05 -4.70
N ALA A 574 -8.61 18.47 -3.73
CA ALA A 574 -7.65 17.38 -3.95
C ALA A 574 -8.31 16.17 -4.66
N ASP A 575 -9.47 15.71 -4.19
CA ASP A 575 -10.21 14.62 -4.84
C ASP A 575 -10.61 14.95 -6.29
N ARG A 576 -10.99 16.20 -6.59
CA ARG A 576 -11.33 16.62 -7.95
C ARG A 576 -10.11 16.67 -8.87
N LEU A 577 -8.99 17.19 -8.38
CA LEU A 577 -7.72 17.20 -9.12
C LEU A 577 -7.22 15.77 -9.36
N ALA A 578 -7.30 14.91 -8.35
CA ALA A 578 -6.95 13.49 -8.46
C ALA A 578 -7.77 12.77 -9.55
N ARG A 579 -9.10 13.00 -9.57
CA ARG A 579 -9.98 12.43 -10.62
C ARG A 579 -9.63 12.94 -12.01
N LEU A 580 -9.34 14.23 -12.14
CA LEU A 580 -8.92 14.82 -13.42
C LEU A 580 -7.61 14.20 -13.90
N ASP A 581 -6.64 14.04 -13.02
CA ASP A 581 -5.33 13.47 -13.34
C ASP A 581 -5.44 12.00 -13.83
N VAL A 582 -6.29 11.19 -13.19
CA VAL A 582 -6.57 9.81 -13.68
C VAL A 582 -7.20 9.83 -15.07
N LEU A 583 -8.14 10.74 -15.35
CA LEU A 583 -8.77 10.83 -16.68
C LEU A 583 -7.76 11.27 -17.75
N VAL A 584 -6.85 12.18 -17.41
CA VAL A 584 -5.74 12.61 -18.29
C VAL A 584 -4.79 11.43 -18.52
N SER A 585 -4.41 10.70 -17.47
CA SER A 585 -3.55 9.52 -17.54
C SER A 585 -4.16 8.44 -18.47
N PHE A 586 -5.41 8.07 -18.26
CA PHE A 586 -6.10 7.10 -19.13
C PHE A 586 -6.18 7.57 -20.59
N ALA A 587 -6.38 8.87 -20.83
CA ALA A 587 -6.39 9.43 -22.18
C ALA A 587 -5.01 9.43 -22.83
N GLU A 588 -3.93 9.65 -22.05
CA GLU A 588 -2.54 9.58 -22.51
C GLU A 588 -2.18 8.14 -22.89
N VAL A 589 -2.44 7.18 -22.00
CA VAL A 589 -2.24 5.75 -22.27
C VAL A 589 -3.01 5.31 -23.53
N ALA A 590 -4.28 5.73 -23.64
CA ALA A 590 -5.12 5.39 -24.79
C ALA A 590 -4.59 5.95 -26.10
N ALA A 591 -4.01 7.16 -26.07
CA ALA A 591 -3.44 7.79 -27.26
C ALA A 591 -2.06 7.19 -27.62
N GLN A 592 -1.23 6.90 -26.63
CA GLN A 592 0.13 6.42 -26.84
C GLN A 592 0.16 4.96 -27.32
N TYR A 593 -0.73 4.09 -26.77
CA TYR A 593 -0.72 2.65 -27.03
C TYR A 593 -1.88 2.15 -27.87
N ASP A 594 -2.62 3.05 -28.52
CA ASP A 594 -3.74 2.73 -29.40
C ASP A 594 -4.80 1.85 -28.71
N TYR A 595 -5.23 2.28 -27.50
CA TYR A 595 -6.30 1.61 -26.77
C TYR A 595 -7.67 2.11 -27.27
N CYS A 596 -8.61 1.20 -27.42
CA CYS A 596 -9.95 1.54 -27.89
C CYS A 596 -10.92 1.82 -26.72
N ARG A 597 -11.91 2.67 -27.00
CA ARG A 597 -13.06 2.83 -26.10
C ARG A 597 -13.90 1.56 -26.13
N PRO A 598 -14.07 0.86 -25.00
CA PRO A 598 -14.97 -0.30 -24.93
C PRO A 598 -16.44 0.16 -24.89
N THR A 599 -17.35 -0.72 -25.34
CA THR A 599 -18.78 -0.64 -25.06
C THR A 599 -19.04 -1.51 -23.84
N VAL A 600 -19.75 -0.99 -22.83
CA VAL A 600 -20.06 -1.72 -21.61
C VAL A 600 -21.55 -2.06 -21.51
N GLY A 601 -21.89 -3.14 -20.78
CA GLY A 601 -23.27 -3.61 -20.62
C GLY A 601 -23.74 -4.48 -21.80
N SER A 602 -22.83 -5.09 -22.55
CA SER A 602 -23.17 -6.10 -23.55
C SER A 602 -23.59 -7.43 -22.90
N ASP A 603 -24.25 -8.31 -23.66
CA ASP A 603 -24.68 -9.62 -23.17
C ASP A 603 -23.52 -10.65 -23.06
N GLY A 604 -22.32 -10.30 -23.55
CA GLY A 604 -21.16 -11.21 -23.54
C GLY A 604 -19.85 -10.45 -23.68
N ILE A 605 -18.73 -11.18 -23.57
CA ILE A 605 -17.38 -10.69 -23.76
C ILE A 605 -16.99 -10.85 -25.23
N ASP A 606 -16.86 -9.76 -25.97
CA ASP A 606 -16.41 -9.73 -27.35
C ASP A 606 -15.22 -8.78 -27.50
N ILE A 607 -14.03 -9.33 -27.67
CA ILE A 607 -12.77 -8.61 -27.79
C ILE A 607 -12.12 -8.96 -29.12
N THR A 608 -11.88 -7.96 -29.96
CA THR A 608 -11.17 -8.13 -31.23
C THR A 608 -9.72 -7.66 -31.09
N ALA A 609 -8.79 -8.52 -31.45
CA ALA A 609 -7.35 -8.25 -31.39
C ALA A 609 -6.91 -7.69 -30.01
N GLY A 610 -7.32 -8.39 -28.94
CA GLY A 610 -6.95 -8.07 -27.58
C GLY A 610 -5.46 -8.27 -27.32
N ARG A 611 -4.87 -7.41 -26.48
CA ARG A 611 -3.47 -7.44 -26.07
C ARG A 611 -3.35 -7.44 -24.55
N HIS A 612 -2.29 -8.05 -24.03
CA HIS A 612 -2.04 -8.02 -22.59
C HIS A 612 -1.33 -6.70 -22.23
N PRO A 613 -1.93 -5.81 -21.41
CA PRO A 613 -1.42 -4.46 -21.20
C PRO A 613 0.02 -4.39 -20.69
N VAL A 614 0.42 -5.36 -19.84
CA VAL A 614 1.77 -5.41 -19.27
C VAL A 614 2.74 -6.08 -20.24
N VAL A 615 2.37 -7.24 -20.79
CA VAL A 615 3.30 -8.04 -21.64
C VAL A 615 3.60 -7.33 -22.97
N GLU A 616 2.62 -6.65 -23.58
CA GLU A 616 2.87 -5.89 -24.82
C GLU A 616 3.91 -4.78 -24.67
N ARG A 617 4.19 -4.31 -23.44
CA ARG A 617 5.22 -3.29 -23.15
C ARG A 617 6.58 -3.87 -22.80
N THR A 618 6.66 -5.15 -22.49
CA THR A 618 7.90 -5.82 -22.09
C THR A 618 8.50 -6.68 -23.20
N GLU A 619 7.70 -7.12 -24.16
CA GLU A 619 8.11 -7.95 -25.27
C GLU A 619 8.24 -7.15 -26.58
N ASP A 620 9.24 -7.43 -27.38
CA ASP A 620 9.50 -6.76 -28.67
C ASP A 620 8.36 -6.93 -29.70
N ALA A 621 7.58 -8.03 -29.57
CA ALA A 621 6.43 -8.32 -30.41
C ALA A 621 5.37 -9.09 -29.63
N PHE A 622 4.14 -8.60 -29.65
CA PHE A 622 2.98 -9.24 -29.06
C PHE A 622 1.99 -9.68 -30.13
N VAL A 623 1.44 -10.90 -30.01
CA VAL A 623 0.42 -11.44 -30.93
C VAL A 623 -0.97 -11.19 -30.32
N PRO A 624 -1.79 -10.30 -30.91
CA PRO A 624 -3.14 -10.03 -30.44
C PRO A 624 -4.06 -11.24 -30.66
N ASN A 625 -5.01 -11.49 -29.73
CA ASN A 625 -5.96 -12.59 -29.83
C ASN A 625 -7.40 -12.13 -29.64
N ASP A 626 -8.31 -12.74 -30.40
CA ASP A 626 -9.75 -12.54 -30.26
C ASP A 626 -10.33 -13.35 -29.09
N THR A 627 -11.36 -12.78 -28.44
CA THR A 627 -12.14 -13.48 -27.41
C THR A 627 -13.61 -13.30 -27.68
N HIS A 628 -14.36 -14.39 -27.70
CA HIS A 628 -15.80 -14.37 -27.82
C HIS A 628 -16.42 -15.34 -26.81
N LEU A 629 -17.13 -14.77 -25.82
CA LEU A 629 -17.91 -15.52 -24.82
C LEU A 629 -19.29 -14.89 -24.73
N GLY A 630 -20.33 -15.62 -25.18
CA GLY A 630 -21.72 -15.23 -25.11
C GLY A 630 -22.33 -15.36 -23.71
N SER A 631 -23.61 -15.01 -23.55
CA SER A 631 -24.32 -15.15 -22.28
C SER A 631 -24.69 -16.61 -22.00
N GLY A 632 -24.49 -17.02 -20.72
CA GLY A 632 -24.90 -18.32 -20.24
C GLY A 632 -26.44 -18.51 -20.18
N PRO A 633 -26.93 -19.77 -20.15
CA PRO A 633 -28.36 -20.08 -20.20
C PRO A 633 -29.16 -19.64 -18.96
N LEU A 634 -28.47 -19.28 -17.85
CA LEU A 634 -29.09 -18.89 -16.60
C LEU A 634 -29.32 -17.39 -16.48
N ARG A 635 -28.89 -16.57 -17.47
CA ARG A 635 -29.21 -15.16 -17.50
C ARG A 635 -30.68 -15.00 -17.93
N GLU A 636 -31.50 -14.42 -17.06
CA GLU A 636 -32.81 -13.91 -17.46
C GLU A 636 -32.57 -12.80 -18.48
N SER A 637 -33.05 -13.01 -19.73
CA SER A 637 -33.08 -11.95 -20.74
C SER A 637 -33.87 -10.78 -20.15
N GLY A 638 -33.16 -9.69 -19.80
CA GLY A 638 -33.80 -8.45 -19.39
C GLY A 638 -34.80 -8.04 -20.44
N ASP A 639 -36.02 -7.66 -20.01
CA ASP A 639 -37.16 -7.25 -20.82
C ASP A 639 -36.73 -6.25 -21.92
N SER A 640 -36.30 -6.76 -23.05
CA SER A 640 -36.26 -5.99 -24.28
C SER A 640 -37.72 -5.98 -24.78
N GLU A 641 -38.44 -4.89 -24.56
CA GLU A 641 -39.72 -4.67 -25.20
C GLU A 641 -39.57 -4.88 -26.72
N PRO A 642 -40.44 -5.71 -27.36
CA PRO A 642 -40.35 -5.88 -28.80
C PRO A 642 -40.67 -4.55 -29.50
N ASP A 643 -39.72 -4.07 -30.29
CA ASP A 643 -39.93 -2.95 -31.22
C ASP A 643 -41.02 -3.36 -32.25
N ASP A 644 -42.24 -2.78 -32.08
CA ASP A 644 -43.35 -2.96 -32.95
C ASP A 644 -43.09 -2.30 -34.34
N GLY A 645 -42.31 -2.98 -35.15
CA GLY A 645 -42.04 -2.62 -36.57
C GLY A 645 -42.58 -3.66 -37.52
N ASP A 646 -43.86 -3.52 -37.85
CA ASP A 646 -44.66 -4.22 -38.87
C ASP A 646 -43.94 -4.32 -40.25
N THR A 647 -43.54 -5.55 -40.66
CA THR A 647 -43.64 -5.95 -42.08
C THR A 647 -43.63 -7.51 -42.17
N ALA A 648 -44.82 -8.03 -42.46
CA ALA A 648 -45.03 -9.44 -42.88
C ALA A 648 -44.34 -9.72 -44.22
N THR A 649 -43.54 -10.80 -44.26
CA THR A 649 -43.43 -11.69 -45.45
C THR A 649 -43.28 -13.14 -44.98
N ASP A 650 -44.34 -13.87 -45.22
CA ASP A 650 -44.43 -15.34 -45.21
C ASP A 650 -43.37 -15.93 -46.13
N GLU A 651 -42.43 -16.73 -45.57
CA GLU A 651 -41.86 -17.88 -46.30
C GLU A 651 -41.50 -19.00 -45.27
N GLN A 652 -42.25 -20.04 -45.32
CA GLN A 652 -42.05 -21.32 -44.66
C GLN A 652 -40.70 -21.92 -45.12
N SER A 653 -39.72 -22.09 -44.21
CA SER A 653 -38.65 -23.06 -44.37
C SER A 653 -38.58 -23.94 -43.11
N GLU A 654 -39.00 -25.16 -43.27
CA GLU A 654 -38.87 -26.26 -42.33
C GLU A 654 -37.38 -26.59 -42.16
N GLY A 655 -36.90 -26.58 -40.90
CA GLY A 655 -35.59 -27.05 -40.51
C GLY A 655 -35.06 -26.17 -39.39
N GLU A 656 -35.64 -26.25 -38.17
CA GLU A 656 -34.97 -25.73 -36.97
C GLU A 656 -33.64 -26.48 -36.82
N ALA A 657 -32.56 -25.80 -37.21
CA ALA A 657 -31.23 -26.08 -36.68
C ALA A 657 -31.30 -25.88 -35.13
N PRO A 658 -30.66 -26.71 -34.29
CA PRO A 658 -30.61 -26.45 -32.87
C PRO A 658 -30.08 -25.05 -32.63
N ASP A 659 -30.77 -24.31 -31.78
CA ASP A 659 -30.30 -23.01 -31.26
C ASP A 659 -28.85 -23.17 -30.81
N ILE A 660 -27.91 -22.69 -31.60
CA ILE A 660 -26.50 -22.71 -31.25
C ILE A 660 -26.36 -21.54 -30.25
N GLN A 661 -26.44 -21.86 -28.97
CA GLN A 661 -26.12 -20.88 -27.94
C GLN A 661 -24.69 -20.41 -28.18
N ASP A 662 -24.47 -19.09 -28.12
CA ASP A 662 -23.12 -18.51 -28.14
C ASP A 662 -22.32 -19.06 -26.95
N PRO A 663 -21.07 -19.51 -27.17
CA PRO A 663 -20.31 -20.16 -26.11
C PRO A 663 -19.92 -19.17 -25.01
N PHE A 664 -20.25 -19.48 -23.75
CA PHE A 664 -19.84 -18.74 -22.57
C PHE A 664 -18.70 -19.41 -21.78
N LEU A 665 -18.37 -20.65 -22.14
CA LEU A 665 -17.27 -21.44 -21.59
C LEU A 665 -16.32 -21.86 -22.70
N ALA A 666 -15.02 -21.55 -22.57
CA ALA A 666 -13.98 -21.96 -23.50
C ALA A 666 -12.90 -22.82 -22.81
N VAL A 667 -12.72 -24.06 -23.32
CA VAL A 667 -11.59 -24.91 -22.94
C VAL A 667 -10.40 -24.57 -23.84
N VAL A 668 -9.29 -24.12 -23.26
CA VAL A 668 -8.09 -23.66 -23.96
C VAL A 668 -6.97 -24.69 -23.80
N THR A 669 -6.54 -25.28 -24.92
CA THR A 669 -5.46 -26.26 -24.95
C THR A 669 -4.22 -25.73 -25.66
N GLY A 670 -3.08 -26.37 -25.47
CA GLY A 670 -1.81 -26.00 -26.05
C GLY A 670 -0.62 -26.36 -25.16
N PRO A 671 0.60 -26.29 -25.67
CA PRO A 671 1.80 -26.59 -24.89
C PRO A 671 2.06 -25.56 -23.80
N ASN A 672 2.93 -25.91 -22.84
CA ASN A 672 3.47 -24.90 -21.90
C ASN A 672 4.27 -23.86 -22.67
N MET A 673 4.24 -22.61 -22.24
CA MET A 673 4.83 -21.44 -22.91
C MET A 673 4.12 -20.97 -24.19
N SER A 674 2.98 -21.55 -24.57
CA SER A 674 2.22 -21.08 -25.74
C SER A 674 1.45 -19.78 -25.52
N GLY A 675 1.32 -19.32 -24.26
CA GLY A 675 0.62 -18.08 -23.90
C GLY A 675 -0.77 -18.27 -23.29
N LYS A 676 -1.17 -19.49 -22.91
CA LYS A 676 -2.50 -19.78 -22.31
C LYS A 676 -2.83 -18.86 -21.12
N SER A 677 -1.97 -18.88 -20.11
CA SER A 677 -2.17 -18.09 -18.87
C SER A 677 -2.12 -16.59 -19.15
N THR A 678 -1.25 -16.13 -20.06
CA THR A 678 -1.17 -14.72 -20.51
C THR A 678 -2.47 -14.29 -21.18
N TYR A 679 -3.03 -15.13 -22.06
CA TYR A 679 -4.30 -14.85 -22.72
C TYR A 679 -5.47 -14.75 -21.73
N MET A 680 -5.58 -15.66 -20.78
CA MET A 680 -6.65 -15.59 -19.78
C MET A 680 -6.56 -14.32 -18.94
N ARG A 681 -5.37 -14.00 -18.43
CA ARG A 681 -5.12 -12.75 -17.69
C ARG A 681 -5.43 -11.51 -18.53
N GLN A 682 -5.08 -11.52 -19.82
CA GLN A 682 -5.41 -10.43 -20.76
C GLN A 682 -6.91 -10.13 -20.77
N VAL A 683 -7.77 -11.15 -20.84
CA VAL A 683 -9.22 -10.97 -20.87
C VAL A 683 -9.71 -10.32 -19.57
N ALA A 684 -9.26 -10.83 -18.41
CA ALA A 684 -9.61 -10.24 -17.12
C ALA A 684 -9.15 -8.78 -16.97
N LEU A 685 -7.91 -8.49 -17.37
CA LEU A 685 -7.35 -7.13 -17.28
C LEU A 685 -8.07 -6.14 -18.21
N ILE A 686 -8.51 -6.59 -19.40
CA ILE A 686 -9.33 -5.79 -20.31
C ILE A 686 -10.68 -5.45 -19.66
N CYS A 687 -11.38 -6.43 -19.08
CA CYS A 687 -12.64 -6.20 -18.39
C CYS A 687 -12.48 -5.28 -17.17
N LEU A 688 -11.43 -5.49 -16.36
CA LEU A 688 -11.12 -4.66 -15.20
C LEU A 688 -10.84 -3.21 -15.59
N LEU A 689 -9.98 -2.96 -16.59
CA LEU A 689 -9.69 -1.62 -17.09
C LEU A 689 -10.95 -0.90 -17.60
N ALA A 690 -11.80 -1.61 -18.34
CA ALA A 690 -13.07 -1.06 -18.81
C ALA A 690 -13.96 -0.59 -17.65
N GLN A 691 -14.16 -1.42 -16.63
CA GLN A 691 -14.99 -1.08 -15.47
C GLN A 691 -14.31 -0.06 -14.51
N ALA A 692 -12.98 0.06 -14.54
CA ALA A 692 -12.27 1.16 -13.88
C ALA A 692 -12.50 2.52 -14.58
N GLY A 693 -12.92 2.50 -15.85
CA GLY A 693 -13.20 3.70 -16.66
C GLY A 693 -12.10 4.06 -17.64
N GLY A 694 -11.11 3.17 -17.82
CA GLY A 694 -10.05 3.27 -18.81
C GLY A 694 -10.45 2.72 -20.18
N PHE A 695 -9.71 3.11 -21.22
CA PHE A 695 -9.74 2.43 -22.51
C PHE A 695 -8.92 1.16 -22.45
N VAL A 696 -9.15 0.23 -23.38
CA VAL A 696 -8.63 -1.12 -23.31
C VAL A 696 -7.71 -1.47 -24.47
N PRO A 697 -6.68 -2.30 -24.26
CA PRO A 697 -5.71 -2.73 -25.26
C PRO A 697 -6.35 -3.73 -26.25
N ALA A 698 -7.22 -3.23 -27.13
CA ALA A 698 -7.88 -4.01 -28.17
C ALA A 698 -8.19 -3.12 -29.38
N LYS A 699 -8.51 -3.75 -30.50
CA LYS A 699 -9.02 -3.03 -31.69
C LYS A 699 -10.49 -2.63 -31.50
N ALA A 700 -11.27 -3.49 -30.83
CA ALA A 700 -12.65 -3.23 -30.42
C ALA A 700 -12.97 -4.14 -29.22
N ALA A 701 -13.83 -3.66 -28.33
CA ALA A 701 -14.31 -4.47 -27.21
C ALA A 701 -15.76 -4.11 -26.87
N ALA A 702 -16.60 -5.14 -26.68
CA ALA A 702 -17.92 -5.05 -26.10
C ALA A 702 -17.97 -6.00 -24.91
N LEU A 703 -18.25 -5.47 -23.72
CA LEU A 703 -18.02 -6.16 -22.46
C LEU A 703 -19.25 -6.11 -21.55
N PRO A 704 -19.61 -7.19 -20.88
CA PRO A 704 -20.64 -7.17 -19.84
C PRO A 704 -20.12 -6.40 -18.61
N ILE A 705 -21.01 -6.09 -17.70
CA ILE A 705 -20.62 -5.64 -16.37
C ILE A 705 -20.44 -6.88 -15.51
N LEU A 706 -19.18 -7.19 -15.19
CA LEU A 706 -18.82 -8.31 -14.35
C LEU A 706 -18.96 -7.94 -12.88
N ASP A 707 -19.60 -8.80 -12.11
CA ASP A 707 -19.71 -8.64 -10.66
C ASP A 707 -18.43 -9.08 -9.94
N ARG A 708 -17.68 -10.04 -10.53
CA ARG A 708 -16.49 -10.62 -9.92
C ARG A 708 -15.55 -11.25 -10.95
N VAL A 709 -14.27 -11.24 -10.65
CA VAL A 709 -13.25 -11.99 -11.39
C VAL A 709 -12.60 -12.98 -10.43
N PHE A 710 -12.65 -14.26 -10.77
CA PHE A 710 -11.96 -15.34 -10.09
C PHE A 710 -10.80 -15.85 -10.91
N THR A 711 -9.68 -16.11 -10.26
CA THR A 711 -8.52 -16.70 -10.92
C THR A 711 -7.97 -17.88 -10.14
N ARG A 712 -7.67 -18.96 -10.86
CA ARG A 712 -6.86 -20.05 -10.38
C ARG A 712 -5.75 -20.28 -11.39
N VAL A 713 -4.74 -19.40 -11.37
CA VAL A 713 -3.64 -19.38 -12.34
C VAL A 713 -2.31 -19.46 -11.60
N GLY A 714 -1.61 -20.58 -11.74
CA GLY A 714 -0.26 -20.80 -11.19
C GLY A 714 -0.24 -20.95 -9.67
N ALA A 715 0.04 -22.16 -9.17
CA ALA A 715 0.25 -22.40 -7.74
C ALA A 715 1.54 -21.71 -7.28
N SER A 716 1.47 -20.88 -6.24
CA SER A 716 2.61 -20.61 -5.39
C SER A 716 2.77 -21.80 -4.43
N ASP A 717 3.94 -22.43 -4.41
CA ASP A 717 4.27 -23.42 -3.38
C ASP A 717 4.39 -22.69 -2.04
N ASP A 718 3.33 -22.71 -1.24
CA ASP A 718 3.41 -22.25 0.15
C ASP A 718 4.13 -23.32 1.00
N ILE A 719 5.45 -23.26 0.97
CA ILE A 719 6.33 -24.15 1.75
C ILE A 719 6.22 -23.84 3.25
N ALA A 720 5.77 -22.65 3.64
CA ALA A 720 5.72 -22.21 5.04
C ALA A 720 4.50 -22.74 5.82
N GLY A 721 3.36 -22.97 5.15
CA GLY A 721 2.10 -23.36 5.78
C GLY A 721 1.93 -24.87 6.03
N GLY A 722 2.79 -25.72 5.49
CA GLY A 722 2.73 -27.19 5.68
C GLY A 722 1.45 -27.86 5.10
N ARG A 723 0.65 -27.14 4.34
CA ARG A 723 -0.54 -27.66 3.62
C ARG A 723 -0.12 -28.22 2.26
N SER A 724 -0.76 -29.30 1.83
CA SER A 724 -0.55 -29.85 0.48
C SER A 724 -1.04 -28.84 -0.56
N THR A 725 -0.25 -28.59 -1.62
CA THR A 725 -0.64 -27.74 -2.77
C THR A 725 -1.98 -28.15 -3.37
N PHE A 726 -2.27 -29.45 -3.38
CA PHE A 726 -3.58 -29.96 -3.81
C PHE A 726 -4.73 -29.55 -2.87
N MET A 727 -4.50 -29.48 -1.54
CA MET A 727 -5.53 -29.05 -0.60
C MET A 727 -5.83 -27.56 -0.74
N ILE A 728 -4.81 -26.73 -0.97
CA ILE A 728 -4.97 -25.31 -1.26
C ILE A 728 -5.78 -25.13 -2.55
N GLU A 729 -5.40 -25.83 -3.63
CA GLU A 729 -6.11 -25.83 -4.89
C GLU A 729 -7.60 -26.18 -4.73
N MET A 730 -7.92 -27.21 -3.95
CA MET A 730 -9.31 -27.60 -3.73
C MET A 730 -10.10 -26.61 -2.87
N THR A 731 -9.45 -25.93 -1.94
CA THR A 731 -10.08 -24.88 -1.11
C THR A 731 -10.41 -23.65 -1.96
N GLU A 732 -9.48 -23.18 -2.78
CA GLU A 732 -9.71 -22.06 -3.72
C GLU A 732 -10.82 -22.39 -4.71
N LEU A 733 -10.79 -23.59 -5.28
CA LEU A 733 -11.82 -24.05 -6.21
C LEU A 733 -13.21 -24.12 -5.54
N ALA A 734 -13.28 -24.60 -4.30
CA ALA A 734 -14.54 -24.62 -3.55
C ALA A 734 -15.08 -23.19 -3.34
N THR A 735 -14.21 -22.23 -3.00
CA THR A 735 -14.59 -20.81 -2.86
C THR A 735 -15.13 -20.24 -4.17
N ILE A 736 -14.49 -20.54 -5.29
CA ILE A 736 -14.94 -20.13 -6.63
C ILE A 736 -16.34 -20.68 -6.93
N LEU A 737 -16.53 -21.99 -6.75
CA LEU A 737 -17.81 -22.65 -7.07
C LEU A 737 -18.97 -22.21 -6.16
N ASP A 738 -18.68 -21.81 -4.91
CA ASP A 738 -19.71 -21.34 -3.96
C ASP A 738 -20.10 -19.88 -4.20
N ALA A 739 -19.19 -19.06 -4.73
CA ALA A 739 -19.37 -17.61 -4.82
C ALA A 739 -19.57 -17.06 -6.25
N ALA A 740 -19.28 -17.84 -7.29
CA ALA A 740 -19.44 -17.42 -8.68
C ALA A 740 -20.91 -17.30 -9.06
N THR A 741 -21.22 -16.31 -9.90
CA THR A 741 -22.55 -16.06 -10.48
C THR A 741 -22.49 -16.11 -12.01
N ALA A 742 -23.62 -15.98 -12.68
CA ALA A 742 -23.65 -15.89 -14.14
C ALA A 742 -22.97 -14.61 -14.68
N ASP A 743 -22.78 -13.60 -13.84
CA ASP A 743 -22.09 -12.35 -14.18
C ASP A 743 -20.60 -12.35 -13.80
N SER A 744 -20.08 -13.48 -13.32
CA SER A 744 -18.67 -13.63 -12.95
C SER A 744 -17.81 -14.10 -14.12
N LEU A 745 -16.53 -13.68 -14.13
CA LEU A 745 -15.48 -14.25 -14.99
C LEU A 745 -14.62 -15.22 -14.19
N VAL A 746 -14.54 -16.47 -14.64
CA VAL A 746 -13.76 -17.53 -13.97
C VAL A 746 -12.59 -17.97 -14.86
N LEU A 747 -11.37 -17.84 -14.36
CA LEU A 747 -10.13 -18.23 -15.02
C LEU A 747 -9.51 -19.43 -14.30
N LEU A 748 -9.53 -20.61 -14.92
CA LEU A 748 -8.97 -21.84 -14.38
C LEU A 748 -7.77 -22.31 -15.20
N ASP A 749 -6.63 -22.52 -14.55
CA ASP A 749 -5.41 -23.01 -15.20
C ASP A 749 -4.95 -24.31 -14.56
N GLU A 750 -4.96 -25.39 -15.34
CA GLU A 750 -4.42 -26.71 -15.00
C GLU A 750 -4.98 -27.34 -13.70
N VAL A 751 -6.30 -27.25 -13.49
CA VAL A 751 -6.99 -27.82 -12.33
C VAL A 751 -6.78 -29.34 -12.24
N GLY A 752 -6.48 -29.85 -11.04
CA GLY A 752 -6.27 -31.26 -10.74
C GLY A 752 -4.84 -31.77 -10.92
N ARG A 753 -3.85 -30.88 -11.04
CA ARG A 753 -2.44 -31.24 -11.23
C ARG A 753 -1.79 -31.91 -10.01
N GLY A 754 -2.29 -31.59 -8.81
CA GLY A 754 -1.73 -32.05 -7.53
C GLY A 754 -2.09 -33.49 -7.13
N THR A 755 -2.82 -34.27 -7.99
CA THR A 755 -3.29 -35.62 -7.70
C THR A 755 -3.00 -36.58 -8.86
N SER A 756 -3.54 -37.84 -8.80
CA SER A 756 -3.41 -38.77 -9.91
C SER A 756 -4.11 -38.25 -11.16
N THR A 757 -3.59 -38.55 -12.35
CA THR A 757 -4.16 -38.08 -13.63
C THR A 757 -5.66 -38.43 -13.78
N ALA A 758 -6.08 -39.59 -13.30
CA ALA A 758 -7.49 -40.01 -13.38
C ALA A 758 -8.39 -39.20 -12.43
N ASP A 759 -7.95 -38.95 -11.19
CA ASP A 759 -8.69 -38.15 -10.22
C ASP A 759 -8.72 -36.68 -10.65
N GLY A 760 -7.59 -36.13 -11.12
CA GLY A 760 -7.49 -34.78 -11.62
C GLY A 760 -8.43 -34.50 -12.80
N LEU A 761 -8.48 -35.42 -13.77
CA LEU A 761 -9.40 -35.33 -14.90
C LEU A 761 -10.87 -35.43 -14.46
N ALA A 762 -11.20 -36.32 -13.51
CA ALA A 762 -12.55 -36.43 -12.99
C ALA A 762 -13.03 -35.15 -12.29
N ILE A 763 -12.13 -34.49 -11.49
CA ILE A 763 -12.42 -33.22 -10.85
C ILE A 763 -12.59 -32.11 -11.90
N ALA A 764 -11.64 -31.97 -12.83
CA ALA A 764 -11.71 -30.94 -13.88
C ALA A 764 -12.99 -31.06 -14.71
N ARG A 765 -13.42 -32.30 -15.03
CA ARG A 765 -14.66 -32.55 -15.73
C ARG A 765 -15.89 -32.13 -14.91
N ALA A 766 -15.96 -32.52 -13.64
CA ALA A 766 -17.09 -32.20 -12.78
C ALA A 766 -17.20 -30.68 -12.55
N VAL A 767 -16.07 -29.98 -12.40
CA VAL A 767 -16.02 -28.54 -12.30
C VAL A 767 -16.51 -27.85 -13.58
N THR A 768 -16.10 -28.36 -14.76
CA THR A 768 -16.57 -27.83 -16.04
C THR A 768 -18.07 -27.99 -16.20
N GLU A 769 -18.60 -29.18 -15.89
CA GLU A 769 -20.03 -29.45 -15.94
C GLU A 769 -20.82 -28.58 -14.93
N HIS A 770 -20.29 -28.36 -13.72
CA HIS A 770 -20.94 -27.52 -12.69
C HIS A 770 -20.96 -26.06 -13.08
N LEU A 771 -19.83 -25.48 -13.53
CA LEU A 771 -19.75 -24.10 -14.01
C LEU A 771 -20.69 -23.85 -15.19
N HIS A 772 -20.85 -24.85 -16.05
CA HIS A 772 -21.74 -24.78 -17.21
C HIS A 772 -23.22 -24.93 -16.83
N ASP A 773 -23.59 -25.97 -16.09
CA ASP A 773 -25.00 -26.38 -15.90
C ASP A 773 -25.67 -25.64 -14.74
N GLU A 774 -24.92 -25.29 -13.67
CA GLU A 774 -25.47 -24.75 -12.42
C GLU A 774 -25.18 -23.26 -12.24
N ILE A 775 -24.02 -22.76 -12.72
CA ILE A 775 -23.61 -21.37 -12.50
C ILE A 775 -23.83 -20.50 -13.74
N GLY A 776 -23.38 -20.94 -14.92
CA GLY A 776 -23.47 -20.19 -16.17
C GLY A 776 -22.49 -19.04 -16.28
N ALA A 777 -21.38 -19.07 -15.53
CA ALA A 777 -20.35 -18.02 -15.51
C ALA A 777 -19.53 -17.99 -16.81
N TYR A 778 -19.06 -16.80 -17.20
CA TYR A 778 -18.03 -16.68 -18.24
C TYR A 778 -16.78 -17.43 -17.79
N THR A 779 -16.36 -18.42 -18.56
CA THR A 779 -15.27 -19.31 -18.12
C THR A 779 -14.21 -19.49 -19.18
N LEU A 780 -12.95 -19.29 -18.81
CA LEU A 780 -11.76 -19.67 -19.57
C LEU A 780 -11.02 -20.77 -18.79
N PHE A 781 -10.96 -21.98 -19.34
CA PHE A 781 -10.34 -23.10 -18.68
C PHE A 781 -9.15 -23.63 -19.49
N ALA A 782 -7.93 -23.28 -19.07
CA ALA A 782 -6.72 -23.84 -19.65
C ALA A 782 -6.40 -25.23 -19.07
N THR A 783 -6.10 -26.20 -19.93
CA THR A 783 -5.85 -27.57 -19.50
C THR A 783 -4.87 -28.31 -20.39
N HIS A 784 -4.17 -29.30 -19.80
CA HIS A 784 -3.39 -30.31 -20.51
C HIS A 784 -4.16 -31.61 -20.71
N HIS A 785 -5.33 -31.75 -20.10
CA HIS A 785 -6.17 -32.94 -20.25
C HIS A 785 -6.96 -32.90 -21.58
N HIS A 786 -6.46 -33.55 -22.61
CA HIS A 786 -7.12 -33.60 -23.93
C HIS A 786 -8.55 -34.17 -23.86
N ASP A 787 -8.81 -35.06 -22.90
CA ASP A 787 -10.16 -35.66 -22.71
C ASP A 787 -11.21 -34.60 -22.31
N LEU A 788 -10.78 -33.47 -21.69
CA LEU A 788 -11.71 -32.38 -21.34
C LEU A 788 -12.27 -31.67 -22.58
N THR A 789 -11.55 -31.69 -23.69
CA THR A 789 -12.03 -31.15 -24.97
C THR A 789 -13.27 -31.89 -25.50
N ALA A 790 -13.38 -33.19 -25.21
CA ALA A 790 -14.57 -33.98 -25.55
C ALA A 790 -15.77 -33.58 -24.66
N VAL A 791 -15.54 -33.21 -23.42
CA VAL A 791 -16.57 -32.67 -22.51
C VAL A 791 -17.10 -31.35 -23.05
N ALA A 792 -16.21 -30.39 -23.35
CA ALA A 792 -16.62 -29.12 -23.93
C ALA A 792 -17.37 -29.27 -25.27
N ALA A 793 -16.95 -30.20 -26.11
CA ALA A 793 -17.65 -30.48 -27.37
C ALA A 793 -19.07 -31.08 -27.19
N ALA A 794 -19.38 -31.66 -26.01
CA ALA A 794 -20.68 -32.22 -25.70
C ALA A 794 -21.64 -31.24 -24.98
N LEU A 795 -21.10 -30.12 -24.42
CA LEU A 795 -21.88 -29.13 -23.67
C LEU A 795 -22.34 -28.00 -24.62
N PRO A 796 -23.64 -27.68 -24.68
CA PRO A 796 -24.16 -26.55 -25.44
C PRO A 796 -23.62 -25.25 -24.81
N GLY A 797 -23.10 -24.30 -25.57
CA GLY A 797 -22.50 -23.08 -24.99
C GLY A 797 -21.08 -23.24 -24.45
N ALA A 798 -20.43 -24.39 -24.71
CA ALA A 798 -19.01 -24.56 -24.49
C ALA A 798 -18.25 -24.67 -25.83
N THR A 799 -17.01 -24.20 -25.87
CA THR A 799 -16.15 -24.26 -27.07
C THR A 799 -14.75 -24.71 -26.75
N ASN A 800 -14.08 -25.28 -27.74
CA ASN A 800 -12.67 -25.62 -27.65
C ASN A 800 -11.84 -24.59 -28.42
N ARG A 801 -10.73 -24.18 -27.85
CA ARG A 801 -9.72 -23.32 -28.44
C ARG A 801 -8.33 -23.91 -28.22
N HIS A 802 -7.39 -23.61 -29.11
CA HIS A 802 -5.99 -24.02 -28.91
C HIS A 802 -5.03 -22.97 -29.45
N PHE A 803 -3.84 -22.95 -28.88
CA PHE A 803 -2.73 -22.14 -29.41
C PHE A 803 -2.04 -22.87 -30.56
N GLU A 804 -1.91 -22.17 -31.69
CA GLU A 804 -1.23 -22.70 -32.87
C GLU A 804 0.27 -22.88 -32.66
N THR A 805 0.80 -23.92 -33.28
CA THR A 805 2.23 -24.22 -33.31
C THR A 805 2.61 -24.59 -34.73
N SER A 806 3.64 -23.96 -35.26
CA SER A 806 4.22 -24.28 -36.56
C SER A 806 5.53 -25.05 -36.42
N ARG A 807 5.85 -25.86 -37.43
CA ARG A 807 7.13 -26.59 -37.50
C ARG A 807 8.01 -26.02 -38.65
N GLU A 808 9.17 -25.49 -38.28
CA GLU A 808 10.19 -25.11 -39.22
C GLU A 808 11.43 -26.06 -39.06
N ASP A 809 11.76 -26.85 -40.06
CA ASP A 809 12.95 -27.72 -40.20
C ASP A 809 13.22 -28.76 -39.08
N SER A 810 12.45 -29.05 -38.13
CA SER A 810 12.53 -29.90 -36.92
C SER A 810 12.26 -29.17 -35.60
N ASP A 811 12.25 -27.87 -35.58
CA ASP A 811 11.97 -27.07 -34.38
C ASP A 811 10.50 -26.66 -34.38
N VAL A 812 9.90 -26.71 -33.17
CA VAL A 812 8.53 -26.23 -32.93
C VAL A 812 8.61 -24.75 -32.60
N ARG A 813 7.86 -23.94 -33.35
CA ARG A 813 7.66 -22.52 -33.04
C ARG A 813 6.26 -22.31 -32.49
N PHE A 814 6.17 -21.57 -31.41
CA PHE A 814 4.88 -21.13 -30.86
C PHE A 814 4.44 -19.84 -31.59
N ASP A 815 3.30 -19.91 -32.27
CA ASP A 815 2.79 -18.77 -33.04
C ASP A 815 2.02 -17.78 -32.14
N HIS A 816 1.70 -18.20 -30.91
CA HIS A 816 0.92 -17.43 -29.91
C HIS A 816 -0.46 -16.96 -30.41
N GLU A 817 -0.98 -17.58 -31.47
CA GLU A 817 -2.28 -17.31 -32.06
C GLU A 817 -3.30 -18.35 -31.59
N LEU A 818 -4.49 -17.88 -31.17
CA LEU A 818 -5.59 -18.71 -30.66
C LEU A 818 -6.50 -19.13 -31.81
N ALA A 819 -6.60 -20.43 -32.05
CA ALA A 819 -7.43 -21.02 -33.12
C ALA A 819 -8.62 -21.83 -32.55
N PRO A 820 -9.71 -22.01 -33.33
CA PRO A 820 -10.83 -22.82 -32.92
C PRO A 820 -10.50 -24.33 -32.94
N GLY A 821 -11.13 -25.06 -32.04
CA GLY A 821 -10.97 -26.51 -31.90
C GLY A 821 -9.92 -26.96 -30.90
N PRO A 822 -9.78 -28.26 -30.63
CA PRO A 822 -8.78 -28.83 -29.74
C PRO A 822 -7.39 -28.88 -30.39
N ALA A 823 -6.31 -28.81 -29.58
CA ALA A 823 -4.95 -29.04 -30.05
C ALA A 823 -4.76 -30.44 -30.62
N ALA A 824 -4.03 -30.54 -31.74
CA ALA A 824 -3.86 -31.80 -32.48
C ALA A 824 -2.88 -32.79 -31.81
N ALA A 825 -1.95 -32.32 -30.94
CA ALA A 825 -0.96 -33.16 -30.28
C ALA A 825 -0.43 -32.48 -28.99
N SER A 826 0.22 -33.24 -28.11
CA SER A 826 1.01 -32.71 -27.01
C SER A 826 2.47 -32.42 -27.47
N TYR A 827 3.05 -31.33 -27.03
CA TYR A 827 4.38 -30.86 -27.43
C TYR A 827 5.40 -30.88 -26.29
N GLY A 828 5.14 -31.63 -25.21
CA GLY A 828 5.99 -31.63 -24.01
C GLY A 828 7.44 -32.04 -24.27
N VAL A 829 7.68 -32.98 -25.20
CA VAL A 829 9.02 -33.46 -25.56
C VAL A 829 9.79 -32.42 -26.38
N GLU A 830 9.09 -31.65 -27.22
CA GLU A 830 9.65 -30.56 -28.00
C GLU A 830 10.06 -29.40 -27.09
N VAL A 831 9.20 -29.05 -26.11
CA VAL A 831 9.52 -28.05 -25.07
C VAL A 831 10.75 -28.46 -24.26
N ALA A 832 10.87 -29.75 -23.89
CA ALA A 832 12.04 -30.26 -23.19
C ALA A 832 13.33 -30.11 -24.03
N SER A 833 13.25 -30.33 -25.34
CA SER A 833 14.35 -30.08 -26.26
C SER A 833 14.77 -28.62 -26.29
N MET A 834 13.82 -27.69 -26.40
CA MET A 834 14.06 -26.23 -26.38
C MET A 834 14.66 -25.75 -25.05
N ALA A 835 14.25 -26.36 -23.94
CA ALA A 835 14.78 -26.06 -22.59
C ALA A 835 16.20 -26.61 -22.35
N GLY A 836 16.81 -27.30 -23.34
CA GLY A 836 18.18 -27.80 -23.26
C GLY A 836 18.31 -29.15 -22.53
N VAL A 837 17.23 -29.92 -22.43
CA VAL A 837 17.32 -31.33 -21.95
C VAL A 837 18.21 -32.13 -22.92
N PRO A 838 19.14 -33.00 -22.42
CA PRO A 838 20.03 -33.74 -23.26
C PRO A 838 19.33 -34.54 -24.39
N GLU A 839 19.84 -34.47 -25.62
CA GLU A 839 19.25 -35.09 -26.81
C GLU A 839 18.89 -36.58 -26.60
N SER A 840 19.76 -37.32 -25.89
CA SER A 840 19.50 -38.75 -25.56
C SER A 840 18.25 -38.98 -24.70
N VAL A 841 17.89 -38.02 -23.87
CA VAL A 841 16.65 -38.06 -23.04
C VAL A 841 15.46 -37.72 -23.94
N VAL A 842 15.58 -36.71 -24.78
CA VAL A 842 14.54 -36.26 -25.71
C VAL A 842 14.23 -37.35 -26.72
N GLU A 843 15.22 -38.01 -27.35
CA GLU A 843 15.05 -39.14 -28.26
C GLU A 843 14.33 -40.31 -27.54
N ARG A 844 14.80 -40.64 -26.32
CA ARG A 844 14.17 -41.75 -25.59
C ARG A 844 12.69 -41.44 -25.20
N SER A 845 12.39 -40.16 -24.89
CA SER A 845 11.02 -39.74 -24.61
C SER A 845 10.10 -39.84 -25.83
N ARG A 846 10.63 -39.54 -27.04
CA ARG A 846 9.90 -39.71 -28.29
C ARG A 846 9.58 -41.20 -28.56
N ASP A 847 10.56 -42.06 -28.37
CA ASP A 847 10.37 -43.54 -28.53
C ASP A 847 9.27 -44.04 -27.58
N LEU A 848 9.31 -43.59 -26.31
CA LEU A 848 8.31 -44.02 -25.29
C LEU A 848 6.88 -43.53 -25.61
N LEU A 849 6.74 -42.34 -26.20
CA LEU A 849 5.44 -41.81 -26.65
C LEU A 849 4.88 -42.64 -27.78
N VAL A 850 5.69 -42.99 -28.80
CA VAL A 850 5.28 -43.82 -29.91
C VAL A 850 4.84 -45.23 -29.42
N ASP A 851 5.55 -45.81 -28.44
CA ASP A 851 5.24 -47.08 -27.85
C ASP A 851 3.91 -47.01 -27.05
N ALA A 852 3.61 -45.89 -26.36
CA ALA A 852 2.38 -45.69 -25.62
C ALA A 852 1.15 -45.54 -26.58
N GLU A 853 1.28 -44.71 -27.61
CA GLU A 853 0.23 -44.50 -28.61
C GLU A 853 -0.11 -45.82 -29.37
N ALA A 854 0.90 -46.66 -29.62
CA ALA A 854 0.70 -47.97 -30.21
C ALA A 854 -0.08 -48.92 -29.26
N ALA A 855 0.16 -48.85 -27.96
CA ALA A 855 -0.53 -49.66 -26.95
C ALA A 855 -2.00 -49.28 -26.78
N ASP A 856 -2.33 -47.97 -26.82
CA ASP A 856 -3.69 -47.45 -26.75
C ASP A 856 -4.51 -47.78 -28.01
N SER A 857 -3.91 -47.75 -29.20
CA SER A 857 -4.57 -48.11 -30.44
C SER A 857 -4.89 -49.62 -30.53
N ASP A 858 -4.09 -50.48 -29.91
CA ASP A 858 -4.37 -51.93 -29.82
C ASP A 858 -5.46 -52.25 -28.78
N ALA A 859 -5.61 -51.43 -27.71
CA ALA A 859 -6.68 -51.57 -26.73
C ALA A 859 -8.04 -51.16 -27.30
N ASP A 860 -8.12 -50.13 -28.12
CA ASP A 860 -9.35 -49.68 -28.77
C ASP A 860 -9.81 -50.64 -29.88
N SER A 861 -8.86 -51.25 -30.61
CA SER A 861 -9.21 -52.27 -31.60
C SER A 861 -9.69 -53.58 -30.99
N ALA A 862 -9.30 -53.92 -29.77
CA ALA A 862 -9.78 -55.09 -29.04
C ALA A 862 -11.20 -54.91 -28.43
N ALA A 863 -11.62 -53.69 -28.20
CA ALA A 863 -12.99 -53.36 -27.67
C ALA A 863 -14.08 -53.41 -28.75
N THR A 864 -13.73 -53.38 -30.05
CA THR A 864 -14.68 -53.32 -31.17
C THR A 864 -15.05 -54.68 -31.74
N GLU A 865 -14.44 -55.83 -31.30
CA GLU A 865 -14.71 -57.17 -31.86
C GLU A 865 -15.67 -58.09 -31.02
N THR A 866 -16.40 -57.60 -30.02
CA THR A 866 -17.36 -58.43 -29.25
C THR A 866 -18.77 -57.87 -29.23
N THR A 867 -19.45 -57.89 -30.40
CA THR A 867 -20.92 -57.86 -30.44
C THR A 867 -21.43 -58.75 -31.58
N GLY A 868 -21.72 -60.03 -31.25
CA GLY A 868 -22.54 -60.90 -32.02
C GLY A 868 -23.37 -61.78 -31.06
N PRO A 869 -24.69 -61.91 -31.27
CA PRO A 869 -25.56 -62.43 -30.25
C PRO A 869 -25.70 -63.98 -30.37
N THR A 870 -25.64 -64.73 -29.28
CA THR A 870 -26.17 -66.03 -29.17
C THR A 870 -26.98 -66.24 -27.90
N GLU A 871 -28.19 -66.76 -28.16
CA GLU A 871 -29.24 -67.03 -27.21
C GLU A 871 -28.97 -68.25 -26.29
N ASN A 872 -29.65 -68.19 -25.17
CA ASN A 872 -30.22 -69.26 -24.38
C ASN A 872 -29.38 -70.37 -23.71
N GLY A 873 -29.57 -70.49 -22.44
CA GLY A 873 -29.30 -71.67 -21.65
C GLY A 873 -29.47 -71.47 -20.14
N THR A 874 -30.73 -71.75 -19.73
CA THR A 874 -31.17 -71.94 -18.35
C THR A 874 -30.33 -72.94 -17.58
N ALA A 875 -30.01 -72.73 -16.32
CA ALA A 875 -30.47 -73.54 -15.19
C ALA A 875 -29.50 -73.53 -13.97
N SER A 876 -30.06 -73.21 -12.89
CA SER A 876 -30.02 -73.94 -11.60
C SER A 876 -28.91 -73.56 -10.59
N ALA A 877 -29.42 -73.05 -9.53
CA ALA A 877 -28.90 -72.94 -8.19
C ALA A 877 -28.20 -74.17 -7.62
N SER A 878 -27.17 -73.95 -6.85
CA SER A 878 -27.03 -74.72 -5.60
C SER A 878 -26.17 -73.93 -4.62
N THR A 879 -26.79 -73.59 -3.54
CA THR A 879 -26.24 -73.21 -2.22
C THR A 879 -25.18 -74.21 -1.73
N ARG A 880 -24.10 -73.68 -1.13
CA ARG A 880 -23.61 -74.26 0.14
C ARG A 880 -22.69 -73.27 0.89
N GLU A 881 -23.04 -73.10 2.14
CA GLU A 881 -22.37 -72.48 3.22
C GLU A 881 -20.99 -73.05 3.51
N GLY A 882 -20.15 -72.27 4.12
CA GLY A 882 -19.28 -72.75 5.20
C GLY A 882 -17.86 -72.30 5.18
N GLY A 883 -17.48 -71.58 6.15
CA GLY A 883 -16.19 -71.74 6.82
C GLY A 883 -15.19 -70.60 6.77
N ALA A 884 -15.08 -70.02 7.91
CA ALA A 884 -14.14 -69.01 8.33
C ALA A 884 -12.64 -69.34 8.16
N ASP A 885 -11.90 -68.30 8.33
CA ASP A 885 -10.50 -68.20 8.82
C ASP A 885 -9.38 -68.07 7.78
N GLY A 886 -8.60 -67.05 7.98
CA GLY A 886 -7.19 -66.99 7.64
C GLY A 886 -6.67 -65.71 6.97
N HIS A 887 -6.33 -64.73 7.77
CA HIS A 887 -5.37 -63.70 7.44
C HIS A 887 -4.22 -64.20 6.58
N THR A 888 -3.89 -63.53 5.52
CA THR A 888 -2.50 -63.21 5.16
C THR A 888 -2.48 -61.99 4.28
N GLN A 889 -2.06 -60.88 4.87
CA GLN A 889 -1.52 -59.67 4.21
C GLN A 889 -0.15 -60.04 3.68
N GLU A 890 0.01 -60.17 2.36
CA GLU A 890 1.32 -60.08 1.73
C GLU A 890 1.68 -58.62 1.48
N THR A 891 2.47 -58.10 2.38
CA THR A 891 3.20 -56.82 2.20
C THR A 891 4.33 -57.06 1.20
N LEU A 892 4.24 -56.46 0.05
CA LEU A 892 5.38 -56.24 -0.83
C LEU A 892 6.32 -55.25 -0.15
N ARG A 893 7.41 -55.77 0.38
CA ARG A 893 8.56 -55.00 0.83
C ARG A 893 9.35 -54.52 -0.39
N THR A 894 9.18 -53.25 -0.76
CA THR A 894 10.21 -52.56 -1.51
C THR A 894 11.29 -52.08 -0.54
N ASN A 895 12.51 -52.60 -0.72
CA ASN A 895 13.71 -52.14 -0.08
C ASN A 895 14.01 -50.71 -0.57
N GLY A 896 13.59 -49.71 0.18
CA GLY A 896 14.18 -48.38 0.17
C GLY A 896 14.75 -48.18 1.55
N ALA A 897 16.07 -48.27 1.68
CA ALA A 897 16.77 -47.89 2.89
C ALA A 897 16.66 -46.38 3.02
N ALA A 898 15.71 -45.89 3.81
CA ALA A 898 15.83 -44.61 4.42
C ALA A 898 16.89 -44.74 5.52
N VAL A 899 18.03 -44.15 5.28
CA VAL A 899 19.01 -43.85 6.34
C VAL A 899 18.34 -42.72 7.12
N GLU A 900 17.79 -43.02 8.28
CA GLU A 900 17.56 -42.06 9.34
C GLU A 900 18.95 -41.71 9.86
N GLU A 901 19.54 -40.62 9.33
CA GLU A 901 20.67 -39.96 9.98
C GLU A 901 20.11 -39.32 11.24
N GLU A 902 20.26 -40.05 12.38
CA GLU A 902 20.13 -39.47 13.73
C GLU A 902 21.25 -38.47 13.90
N PHE A 903 20.96 -37.20 13.79
CA PHE A 903 21.88 -36.13 14.17
C PHE A 903 22.29 -36.31 15.65
N PRO A 904 23.56 -36.12 16.00
CA PRO A 904 24.02 -36.21 17.37
C PRO A 904 23.19 -35.30 18.27
N GLU A 905 22.65 -35.85 19.35
CA GLU A 905 21.78 -35.15 20.29
C GLU A 905 22.45 -33.87 20.85
N SER A 906 23.78 -33.85 20.89
CA SER A 906 24.59 -32.69 21.28
C SER A 906 24.55 -31.55 20.26
N VAL A 907 24.41 -31.83 18.95
CA VAL A 907 24.28 -30.81 17.88
C VAL A 907 22.89 -30.20 17.90
N VAL A 908 21.86 -31.02 18.09
CA VAL A 908 20.46 -30.55 18.20
C VAL A 908 20.29 -29.68 19.47
N GLN A 909 20.85 -30.06 20.61
CA GLN A 909 20.79 -29.26 21.83
C GLN A 909 21.56 -27.93 21.69
N GLN A 910 22.69 -27.93 21.00
CA GLN A 910 23.46 -26.70 20.78
C GLN A 910 22.71 -25.75 19.81
N LEU A 911 22.13 -26.27 18.74
CA LEU A 911 21.26 -25.49 17.82
C LEU A 911 20.07 -24.90 18.57
N ALA A 912 19.41 -25.67 19.41
CA ALA A 912 18.25 -25.19 20.19
C ALA A 912 18.63 -24.17 21.27
N SER A 913 19.89 -24.11 21.69
CA SER A 913 20.39 -23.15 22.69
C SER A 913 20.99 -21.88 22.08
N LEU A 914 21.12 -21.79 20.76
CA LEU A 914 21.66 -20.64 20.06
C LEU A 914 20.60 -19.53 19.94
N ASP A 915 20.87 -18.44 20.60
CA ASP A 915 20.12 -17.20 20.34
C ASP A 915 20.71 -16.49 19.12
N VAL A 916 20.28 -16.92 17.93
CA VAL A 916 20.74 -16.37 16.64
C VAL A 916 20.49 -14.86 16.58
N ALA A 917 19.51 -14.38 17.34
CA ALA A 917 19.18 -12.96 17.40
C ALA A 917 20.21 -12.11 18.14
N THR A 918 21.13 -12.69 18.90
CA THR A 918 22.21 -11.99 19.61
C THR A 918 23.59 -12.14 18.98
N MET A 919 23.73 -12.90 17.87
CA MET A 919 25.00 -13.21 17.24
C MET A 919 25.30 -12.28 16.06
N THR A 920 26.57 -11.90 15.92
CA THR A 920 27.02 -11.23 14.69
C THR A 920 27.07 -12.22 13.51
N PRO A 921 26.99 -11.77 12.25
CA PRO A 921 27.09 -12.67 11.09
C PRO A 921 28.35 -13.53 11.07
N ILE A 922 29.47 -13.01 11.56
CA ILE A 922 30.73 -13.75 11.66
C ILE A 922 30.66 -14.82 12.76
N GLU A 923 30.08 -14.53 13.90
CA GLU A 923 29.87 -15.50 14.99
C GLU A 923 28.88 -16.59 14.55
N ALA A 924 27.79 -16.25 13.87
CA ALA A 924 26.86 -17.24 13.34
C ALA A 924 27.52 -18.16 12.30
N MET A 925 28.33 -17.62 11.39
CA MET A 925 29.09 -18.42 10.42
C MET A 925 30.12 -19.35 11.12
N ASN A 926 30.82 -18.89 12.16
CA ASN A 926 31.77 -19.71 12.89
C ASN A 926 31.09 -20.86 13.64
N VAL A 927 29.93 -20.59 14.26
CA VAL A 927 29.16 -21.64 14.95
C VAL A 927 28.56 -22.62 13.95
N LEU A 928 28.10 -22.17 12.78
CA LEU A 928 27.64 -23.08 11.72
C LEU A 928 28.79 -23.96 11.18
N ALA A 929 29.97 -23.40 10.99
CA ALA A 929 31.17 -24.19 10.59
C ALA A 929 31.56 -25.22 11.66
N GLU A 930 31.54 -24.86 12.96
CA GLU A 930 31.77 -25.81 14.07
C GLU A 930 30.74 -26.93 14.14
N LEU A 931 29.46 -26.62 13.85
CA LEU A 931 28.39 -27.61 13.82
C LEU A 931 28.53 -28.52 12.61
N GLN A 932 28.96 -28.00 11.47
CA GLN A 932 29.23 -28.77 10.25
C GLN A 932 30.42 -29.74 10.45
N ASP A 933 31.52 -29.28 11.03
CA ASP A 933 32.68 -30.14 11.37
C ASP A 933 32.34 -31.27 12.37
N ARG A 934 31.28 -31.15 13.14
CA ARG A 934 30.80 -32.18 14.06
C ARG A 934 29.77 -33.14 13.45
N LEU A 935 29.26 -32.80 12.30
CA LEU A 935 28.36 -33.66 11.52
C LEU A 935 29.13 -34.50 10.50
N GLU A 936 30.36 -34.07 10.07
CA GLU A 936 31.34 -34.88 9.36
C GLU A 936 32.11 -35.80 10.33
#